data_238c859062af6569db4a319c4c2a3fb6
#
_entry.id   238c859062af6569db4a319c4c2a3fb6
#
_cell.length_a   1.000
_cell.length_b   1.000
_cell.length_c   1.000
_cell.angle_alpha   90.00
_cell.angle_beta   90.00
_cell.angle_gamma   90.00
#
_symmetry.space_group_name_H-M   'P 1'
#
loop_
_entity.id
_entity.type
_entity.pdbx_description
1 polymer ?
#
loop_
_entity_poly.entity_id
_entity_poly.type
_entity_poly.pdbx_seq_one_letter_code
_entity_poly.pdbx_strand_id
1 'polypeptide(L)'
;MSFTTNSFRTIIIASFIFLFSSTSTQAQFGTIKGFVYEKESGEPIIFTNVFLKKTAIGGTTDVNGYFVISKIPPGNYTLMVTYLGYDSVVMPISIKANEVLTKKLILTKGAYNLDVINISADREEARQETKTSVTKVTPKQLKQIPSIGGQPDLAQYLQVIPGVVFTGDQGGQLYIRGGSPIQNKVLLDGMVIYNPFHSIGLFSVFETDIIRNADVYTGGFGAEYGDRVSSVMDITTRDGSKKRFGGKFSSSTFGANILLEGPLSKEKNNNSNSTSFIISAKNSYLAESSKLFYKYIDTAGLPFNFTDLYAKLSFNGANGSKLNLFGFNFNDNVKNYQALADFNWKTTGLGANFVVVPGSSSVLMEGIVAYSDYKITMEDKDNLPKQSEISGFNMGLDFTYFLGKDQFKYGLELQGFKTDYTFYNAVKRELRQSESTTEIAGYFKYKSTVGKFLFEPSIRFQYYASLSEMSIEPRYAMKFLVSDKIRLKLATGIYSQNLIDAKSDRDVVNLFYGFLSGPDNLPEKYKGQEITSKLQKAQHAIFGIEYDIIKHVTINLEGYYKNFSQLSNINRNKIFDDVDPYNVKIINGVANPLYKPDYLRKDFIIETGNAYGVDFSMKYDYKRVYIWAVYSLGYVNRSDELQDYVPHYDRRHNVNLLLSYVIGAKLDWEFNIRWNYGSGFPFTKVTGNYEKLNFSDINQNITTTNGEIGTLYDELNTGRLPEYHRLDFTLKKKFEIAKNSTLELNVSVTNAYDRDNLFYFNTLRKERVNQLPFMPSFGLNLTF
;
A
#
# COMPACT_ATOMS: atom_id res chain seq x y z
N MET A 1 0.58 18.03 -59.78
CA MET A 1 -0.20 16.79 -59.65
C MET A 1 -0.90 16.83 -58.33
N SER A 2 -2.20 17.19 -58.36
CA SER A 2 -3.06 17.24 -57.17
C SER A 2 -3.64 15.86 -56.90
N PHE A 3 -3.16 15.19 -55.88
CA PHE A 3 -3.84 13.99 -55.36
C PHE A 3 -5.06 14.44 -54.57
N THR A 4 -6.24 14.08 -55.05
CA THR A 4 -7.48 14.49 -54.44
C THR A 4 -7.72 13.71 -53.15
N THR A 5 -8.17 14.41 -52.11
CA THR A 5 -8.49 13.90 -50.75
C THR A 5 -9.51 12.72 -50.73
N ASN A 6 -10.19 12.48 -51.81
CA ASN A 6 -11.14 11.35 -51.96
C ASN A 6 -10.44 10.00 -52.13
N SER A 7 -9.28 9.94 -52.79
CA SER A 7 -8.55 8.68 -52.99
C SER A 7 -7.98 8.12 -51.67
N PHE A 8 -7.58 9.01 -50.73
CA PHE A 8 -7.05 8.60 -49.44
C PHE A 8 -8.16 8.03 -48.49
N ARG A 9 -9.37 8.63 -48.57
CA ARG A 9 -10.52 8.11 -47.82
C ARG A 9 -10.98 6.76 -48.34
N THR A 10 -10.94 6.54 -49.64
CA THR A 10 -11.34 5.22 -50.24
C THR A 10 -10.32 4.13 -49.90
N ILE A 11 -9.01 4.45 -49.85
CA ILE A 11 -7.98 3.48 -49.45
C ILE A 11 -8.09 3.13 -47.97
N ILE A 12 -8.38 4.11 -47.08
CA ILE A 12 -8.59 3.84 -45.66
C ILE A 12 -9.83 2.98 -45.41
N ILE A 13 -10.95 3.26 -46.12
CA ILE A 13 -12.18 2.49 -45.99
C ILE A 13 -11.99 1.06 -46.57
N ALA A 14 -11.31 0.93 -47.71
CA ALA A 14 -10.97 -0.37 -48.29
C ALA A 14 -10.01 -1.19 -47.40
N SER A 15 -9.03 -0.56 -46.77
CA SER A 15 -8.14 -1.22 -45.80
C SER A 15 -8.86 -1.63 -44.52
N PHE A 16 -9.84 -0.83 -44.06
CA PHE A 16 -10.70 -1.19 -42.94
C PHE A 16 -11.64 -2.36 -43.24
N ILE A 17 -12.20 -2.41 -44.45
CA ILE A 17 -13.07 -3.52 -44.92
C ILE A 17 -12.25 -4.81 -45.16
N PHE A 18 -11.00 -4.69 -45.63
CA PHE A 18 -10.11 -5.85 -45.83
C PHE A 18 -9.62 -6.46 -44.48
N LEU A 19 -9.51 -5.67 -43.44
CA LEU A 19 -9.22 -6.14 -42.09
C LEU A 19 -10.39 -6.88 -41.43
N PHE A 20 -11.62 -6.66 -41.86
CA PHE A 20 -12.80 -7.34 -41.34
C PHE A 20 -13.27 -8.56 -42.18
N SER A 21 -12.66 -8.82 -43.33
CA SER A 21 -13.07 -9.94 -44.21
C SER A 21 -12.17 -11.18 -44.10
N SER A 22 -11.32 -11.29 -43.07
CA SER A 22 -10.71 -12.58 -42.76
C SER A 22 -11.80 -13.52 -42.20
N THR A 23 -12.37 -14.38 -43.04
CA THR A 23 -13.12 -15.54 -42.62
C THR A 23 -12.18 -16.44 -41.81
N SER A 24 -12.09 -16.19 -40.51
CA SER A 24 -11.47 -17.10 -39.59
C SER A 24 -12.24 -18.41 -39.61
N THR A 25 -11.63 -19.45 -40.14
CA THR A 25 -11.96 -20.83 -39.75
C THR A 25 -11.80 -20.86 -38.23
N GLN A 26 -12.90 -20.69 -37.51
CA GLN A 26 -12.89 -20.77 -36.05
C GLN A 26 -12.54 -22.22 -35.69
N ALA A 27 -11.28 -22.48 -35.38
CA ALA A 27 -10.92 -23.65 -34.64
C ALA A 27 -11.77 -23.65 -33.37
N GLN A 28 -12.68 -24.61 -33.26
CA GLN A 28 -13.61 -24.70 -32.13
C GLN A 28 -12.84 -25.17 -30.90
N PHE A 29 -12.41 -24.24 -30.08
CA PHE A 29 -11.65 -24.54 -28.84
C PHE A 29 -12.62 -24.65 -27.66
N GLY A 30 -12.25 -25.47 -26.66
CA GLY A 30 -12.92 -25.48 -25.36
C GLY A 30 -12.19 -24.64 -24.33
N THR A 31 -12.85 -24.44 -23.20
CA THR A 31 -12.34 -23.69 -22.05
C THR A 31 -12.57 -24.47 -20.76
N ILE A 32 -11.58 -24.51 -19.88
CA ILE A 32 -11.73 -24.97 -18.49
C ILE A 32 -11.60 -23.77 -17.58
N LYS A 33 -12.53 -23.63 -16.65
CA LYS A 33 -12.49 -22.62 -15.60
C LYS A 33 -12.89 -23.22 -14.26
N GLY A 34 -12.58 -22.54 -13.18
CA GLY A 34 -13.02 -22.99 -11.88
C GLY A 34 -12.24 -22.39 -10.74
N PHE A 35 -12.34 -23.05 -9.61
CA PHE A 35 -11.72 -22.61 -8.38
C PHE A 35 -10.91 -23.73 -7.73
N VAL A 36 -9.85 -23.34 -7.03
CA VAL A 36 -9.05 -24.24 -6.21
C VAL A 36 -9.26 -23.88 -4.73
N TYR A 37 -9.64 -24.86 -3.92
CA TYR A 37 -9.92 -24.69 -2.50
C TYR A 37 -9.10 -25.64 -1.63
N GLU A 38 -8.80 -25.19 -0.41
CA GLU A 38 -8.25 -26.05 0.64
C GLU A 38 -9.36 -26.96 1.24
N LYS A 39 -9.03 -28.22 1.48
CA LYS A 39 -9.97 -29.20 1.99
C LYS A 39 -10.46 -28.91 3.41
N GLU A 40 -9.58 -28.45 4.28
CA GLU A 40 -9.84 -28.32 5.72
C GLU A 40 -10.62 -27.05 6.06
N SER A 41 -10.25 -25.92 5.48
CA SER A 41 -10.89 -24.61 5.72
C SER A 41 -11.97 -24.28 4.70
N GLY A 42 -11.86 -24.82 3.48
CA GLY A 42 -12.66 -24.40 2.32
C GLY A 42 -12.22 -23.05 1.76
N GLU A 43 -11.06 -22.52 2.18
CA GLU A 43 -10.50 -21.27 1.65
C GLU A 43 -10.01 -21.43 0.21
N PRO A 44 -10.14 -20.39 -0.64
CA PRO A 44 -9.52 -20.38 -1.96
C PRO A 44 -8.00 -20.44 -1.84
N ILE A 45 -7.37 -21.28 -2.67
CA ILE A 45 -5.90 -21.32 -2.77
C ILE A 45 -5.48 -20.45 -3.94
N ILE A 46 -4.78 -19.37 -3.62
CA ILE A 46 -4.28 -18.36 -4.57
C ILE A 46 -2.99 -18.83 -5.24
N PHE A 47 -2.74 -18.35 -6.44
CA PHE A 47 -1.50 -18.59 -7.21
C PHE A 47 -1.14 -20.07 -7.40
N THR A 48 -2.16 -20.93 -7.45
CA THR A 48 -2.03 -22.38 -7.65
C THR A 48 -1.87 -22.68 -9.14
N ASN A 49 -0.91 -23.51 -9.50
CA ASN A 49 -0.72 -23.94 -10.88
C ASN A 49 -1.77 -24.97 -11.28
N VAL A 50 -2.47 -24.71 -12.37
CA VAL A 50 -3.46 -25.58 -13.00
C VAL A 50 -3.06 -25.75 -14.46
N PHE A 51 -2.71 -26.97 -14.89
CA PHE A 51 -2.21 -27.21 -16.24
C PHE A 51 -2.58 -28.59 -16.78
N LEU A 52 -2.54 -28.72 -18.10
CA LEU A 52 -2.74 -29.97 -18.81
C LEU A 52 -1.40 -30.71 -18.94
N LYS A 53 -1.29 -31.86 -18.27
CA LYS A 53 -0.05 -32.65 -18.24
C LYS A 53 0.44 -33.00 -19.67
N LYS A 54 1.75 -32.90 -19.89
CA LYS A 54 2.42 -33.13 -21.20
C LYS A 54 2.08 -32.07 -22.26
N THR A 55 1.55 -30.93 -21.89
CA THR A 55 1.30 -29.79 -22.79
C THR A 55 1.88 -28.51 -22.17
N ALA A 56 1.97 -27.44 -22.98
CA ALA A 56 2.30 -26.09 -22.48
C ALA A 56 1.05 -25.26 -22.18
N ILE A 57 -0.11 -25.92 -21.94
CA ILE A 57 -1.40 -25.28 -21.72
C ILE A 57 -1.70 -25.31 -20.22
N GLY A 58 -1.83 -24.14 -19.60
CA GLY A 58 -2.11 -24.00 -18.18
C GLY A 58 -2.29 -22.55 -17.78
N GLY A 59 -2.56 -22.34 -16.50
CA GLY A 59 -2.70 -21.03 -15.88
C GLY A 59 -2.53 -21.12 -14.36
N THR A 60 -2.56 -19.99 -13.69
CA THR A 60 -2.50 -19.88 -12.23
C THR A 60 -3.84 -19.35 -11.70
N THR A 61 -4.16 -19.67 -10.45
CA THR A 61 -5.33 -19.07 -9.80
C THR A 61 -5.04 -17.62 -9.40
N ASP A 62 -6.07 -16.77 -9.47
CA ASP A 62 -6.05 -15.39 -8.99
C ASP A 62 -6.21 -15.31 -7.45
N VAL A 63 -6.39 -14.09 -6.91
CA VAL A 63 -6.61 -13.83 -5.47
C VAL A 63 -7.92 -14.41 -4.93
N ASN A 64 -8.85 -14.80 -5.79
CA ASN A 64 -10.09 -15.48 -5.45
C ASN A 64 -9.97 -17.01 -5.55
N GLY A 65 -8.81 -17.52 -5.95
CA GLY A 65 -8.60 -18.94 -6.26
C GLY A 65 -9.20 -19.35 -7.60
N TYR A 66 -9.59 -18.39 -8.46
CA TYR A 66 -10.20 -18.62 -9.76
C TYR A 66 -9.14 -18.82 -10.84
N PHE A 67 -9.33 -19.78 -11.73
CA PHE A 67 -8.49 -20.02 -12.89
C PHE A 67 -9.32 -20.17 -14.16
N VAL A 68 -8.73 -19.79 -15.29
CA VAL A 68 -9.27 -20.04 -16.63
C VAL A 68 -8.14 -20.52 -17.54
N ILE A 69 -8.40 -21.60 -18.26
CA ILE A 69 -7.56 -22.10 -19.36
C ILE A 69 -8.44 -22.17 -20.59
N SER A 70 -8.25 -21.27 -21.53
CA SER A 70 -9.04 -21.19 -22.75
C SER A 70 -8.22 -21.53 -24.00
N LYS A 71 -8.89 -21.64 -25.17
CA LYS A 71 -8.30 -22.10 -26.44
C LYS A 71 -7.66 -23.49 -26.34
N ILE A 72 -8.34 -24.42 -25.64
CA ILE A 72 -7.90 -25.80 -25.54
C ILE A 72 -8.47 -26.56 -26.76
N PRO A 73 -7.67 -27.22 -27.59
CA PRO A 73 -8.18 -28.07 -28.65
C PRO A 73 -9.08 -29.18 -28.09
N PRO A 74 -10.15 -29.58 -28.77
CA PRO A 74 -10.96 -30.72 -28.35
C PRO A 74 -10.10 -31.98 -28.19
N GLY A 75 -10.34 -32.74 -27.12
CA GLY A 75 -9.56 -33.94 -26.85
C GLY A 75 -9.61 -34.38 -25.39
N ASN A 76 -8.92 -35.47 -25.09
CA ASN A 76 -8.79 -36.01 -23.76
C ASN A 76 -7.47 -35.60 -23.16
N TYR A 77 -7.50 -35.05 -21.94
CA TYR A 77 -6.34 -34.50 -21.24
C TYR A 77 -6.29 -34.99 -19.79
N THR A 78 -5.17 -34.82 -19.18
CA THR A 78 -5.01 -34.99 -17.73
C THR A 78 -4.78 -33.63 -17.10
N LEU A 79 -5.75 -33.14 -16.35
CA LEU A 79 -5.64 -31.90 -15.59
C LEU A 79 -4.81 -32.18 -14.34
N MET A 80 -3.82 -31.36 -14.10
CA MET A 80 -2.94 -31.42 -12.92
C MET A 80 -2.98 -30.09 -12.18
N VAL A 81 -3.10 -30.17 -10.86
CA VAL A 81 -3.10 -29.02 -9.95
C VAL A 81 -1.99 -29.21 -8.92
N THR A 82 -1.15 -28.22 -8.79
CA THR A 82 -0.01 -28.27 -7.85
C THR A 82 0.11 -26.99 -7.07
N TYR A 83 0.27 -27.12 -5.75
CA TYR A 83 0.55 -26.01 -4.86
C TYR A 83 1.43 -26.47 -3.70
N LEU A 84 2.25 -25.55 -3.21
CA LEU A 84 3.19 -25.87 -2.13
C LEU A 84 2.50 -26.28 -0.83
N GLY A 85 3.00 -27.34 -0.20
CA GLY A 85 2.47 -27.86 1.05
C GLY A 85 1.16 -28.63 0.89
N TYR A 86 0.77 -28.93 -0.36
CA TYR A 86 -0.44 -29.66 -0.69
C TYR A 86 -0.15 -30.85 -1.59
N ASP A 87 -0.95 -31.89 -1.45
CA ASP A 87 -0.92 -33.03 -2.37
C ASP A 87 -1.43 -32.62 -3.74
N SER A 88 -0.71 -33.03 -4.79
CA SER A 88 -1.11 -32.72 -6.18
C SER A 88 -2.39 -33.47 -6.56
N VAL A 89 -3.33 -32.77 -7.19
CA VAL A 89 -4.53 -33.39 -7.76
C VAL A 89 -4.32 -33.66 -9.23
N VAL A 90 -4.59 -34.89 -9.65
CA VAL A 90 -4.50 -35.33 -11.04
C VAL A 90 -5.81 -35.97 -11.44
N MET A 91 -6.46 -35.47 -12.51
CA MET A 91 -7.75 -36.00 -12.97
C MET A 91 -7.83 -36.03 -14.50
N PRO A 92 -8.42 -37.10 -15.08
CA PRO A 92 -8.74 -37.12 -16.50
C PRO A 92 -9.91 -36.18 -16.80
N ILE A 93 -9.83 -35.48 -17.92
CA ILE A 93 -10.88 -34.60 -18.43
C ILE A 93 -11.02 -34.78 -19.92
N SER A 94 -12.24 -34.60 -20.44
CA SER A 94 -12.53 -34.51 -21.86
C SER A 94 -13.07 -33.13 -22.21
N ILE A 95 -12.55 -32.52 -23.24
CA ILE A 95 -12.92 -31.17 -23.69
C ILE A 95 -13.55 -31.30 -25.09
N LYS A 96 -14.78 -30.81 -25.24
CA LYS A 96 -15.45 -30.70 -26.52
C LYS A 96 -15.28 -29.31 -27.13
N ALA A 97 -15.51 -29.20 -28.40
CA ALA A 97 -15.55 -27.93 -29.11
C ALA A 97 -16.61 -26.98 -28.52
N ASN A 98 -16.22 -25.72 -28.28
CA ASN A 98 -17.06 -24.67 -27.69
C ASN A 98 -17.58 -24.97 -26.26
N GLU A 99 -17.02 -25.99 -25.59
CA GLU A 99 -17.40 -26.35 -24.23
C GLU A 99 -16.71 -25.43 -23.21
N VAL A 100 -17.46 -24.95 -22.22
CA VAL A 100 -16.94 -24.29 -21.02
C VAL A 100 -17.11 -25.25 -19.85
N LEU A 101 -16.03 -25.97 -19.52
CA LEU A 101 -16.00 -26.95 -18.44
C LEU A 101 -15.65 -26.26 -17.13
N THR A 102 -16.57 -26.21 -16.17
CA THR A 102 -16.33 -25.65 -14.84
C THR A 102 -15.90 -26.74 -13.86
N LYS A 103 -14.82 -26.54 -13.13
CA LYS A 103 -14.28 -27.49 -12.12
C LYS A 103 -14.03 -26.83 -10.79
N LYS A 104 -14.47 -27.45 -9.71
CA LYS A 104 -14.08 -27.14 -8.34
C LYS A 104 -13.02 -28.15 -7.93
N LEU A 105 -11.81 -27.67 -7.65
CA LEU A 105 -10.64 -28.48 -7.33
C LEU A 105 -10.32 -28.32 -5.83
N ILE A 106 -10.06 -29.42 -5.15
CA ILE A 106 -9.83 -29.43 -3.70
C ILE A 106 -8.48 -30.03 -3.43
N LEU A 107 -7.59 -29.24 -2.81
CA LEU A 107 -6.27 -29.68 -2.39
C LEU A 107 -6.29 -30.05 -0.88
N THR A 108 -5.61 -31.14 -0.55
CA THR A 108 -5.38 -31.55 0.84
C THR A 108 -3.96 -31.15 1.24
N LYS A 109 -3.78 -30.60 2.44
CA LYS A 109 -2.43 -30.37 2.96
C LYS A 109 -1.69 -31.70 3.01
N GLY A 110 -0.56 -31.76 2.31
CA GLY A 110 0.34 -32.91 2.32
C GLY A 110 1.09 -33.02 3.65
N ALA A 111 1.40 -34.24 4.07
CA ALA A 111 2.41 -34.44 5.11
C ALA A 111 3.71 -33.79 4.63
N TYR A 112 4.36 -33.02 5.51
CA TYR A 112 5.55 -32.20 5.22
C TYR A 112 6.63 -32.95 4.41
N ASN A 113 6.47 -32.94 3.10
CA ASN A 113 7.54 -33.37 2.18
C ASN A 113 8.27 -32.10 1.72
N LEU A 114 9.36 -31.80 2.40
CA LEU A 114 10.20 -30.61 2.15
C LEU A 114 10.93 -30.62 0.80
N ASP A 115 10.74 -31.65 -0.02
CA ASP A 115 11.72 -31.95 -1.06
C ASP A 115 11.44 -31.41 -2.46
N VAL A 116 10.25 -31.02 -2.83
CA VAL A 116 10.04 -30.52 -4.22
C VAL A 116 8.79 -29.66 -4.31
N ILE A 117 8.87 -28.51 -4.96
CA ILE A 117 7.76 -27.77 -5.64
C ILE A 117 7.55 -26.30 -5.23
N ASN A 118 8.31 -25.72 -4.32
CA ASN A 118 8.08 -24.32 -3.94
C ASN A 118 8.33 -23.29 -5.07
N ILE A 119 9.16 -23.62 -6.03
CA ILE A 119 9.77 -22.65 -6.95
C ILE A 119 9.08 -22.62 -8.29
N SER A 120 8.29 -23.64 -8.59
CA SER A 120 7.60 -23.70 -9.89
C SER A 120 6.42 -22.70 -9.97
N ALA A 121 5.71 -22.47 -8.87
CA ALA A 121 4.54 -21.60 -8.86
C ALA A 121 4.91 -20.12 -8.99
N ASP A 122 5.78 -19.59 -8.14
CA ASP A 122 6.22 -18.20 -8.19
C ASP A 122 6.94 -17.87 -9.50
N ARG A 123 7.71 -18.82 -10.02
CA ARG A 123 8.37 -18.69 -11.33
C ARG A 123 7.41 -18.71 -12.49
N GLU A 124 6.41 -19.60 -12.45
CA GLU A 124 5.42 -19.69 -13.52
C GLU A 124 4.55 -18.42 -13.52
N GLU A 125 4.16 -17.94 -12.36
CA GLU A 125 3.48 -16.67 -12.24
C GLU A 125 4.36 -15.51 -12.74
N ALA A 126 5.63 -15.46 -12.33
CA ALA A 126 6.58 -14.45 -12.82
C ALA A 126 6.76 -14.47 -14.35
N ARG A 127 6.49 -15.59 -15.01
CA ARG A 127 6.49 -15.73 -16.48
C ARG A 127 5.18 -15.30 -17.14
N GLN A 128 4.07 -15.40 -16.43
CA GLN A 128 2.73 -15.14 -16.98
C GLN A 128 2.21 -13.73 -16.67
N GLU A 129 2.78 -13.06 -15.67
CA GLU A 129 2.37 -11.73 -15.24
C GLU A 129 3.33 -10.64 -15.72
N THR A 130 2.74 -9.54 -16.25
CA THR A 130 3.47 -8.35 -16.70
C THR A 130 3.86 -7.42 -15.55
N LYS A 131 3.28 -7.62 -14.37
CA LYS A 131 3.46 -6.75 -13.19
C LYS A 131 4.94 -6.46 -12.91
N THR A 132 5.30 -5.18 -12.90
CA THR A 132 6.63 -4.68 -12.57
C THR A 132 6.57 -3.95 -11.24
N SER A 133 7.63 -4.00 -10.42
CA SER A 133 7.70 -3.32 -9.12
C SER A 133 6.59 -3.71 -8.14
N VAL A 134 6.20 -4.98 -8.13
CA VAL A 134 5.21 -5.52 -7.20
C VAL A 134 5.87 -6.49 -6.25
N THR A 135 5.64 -6.28 -4.96
CA THR A 135 5.94 -7.26 -3.93
C THR A 135 4.64 -7.84 -3.41
N LYS A 136 4.47 -9.16 -3.59
CA LYS A 136 3.35 -9.91 -3.02
C LYS A 136 3.69 -10.31 -1.61
N VAL A 137 2.78 -10.06 -0.70
CA VAL A 137 2.93 -10.34 0.73
C VAL A 137 1.91 -11.37 1.14
N THR A 138 2.37 -12.55 1.51
CA THR A 138 1.53 -13.66 1.97
C THR A 138 1.62 -13.84 3.49
N PRO A 139 0.63 -14.48 4.13
CA PRO A 139 0.68 -14.77 5.57
C PRO A 139 1.94 -15.56 6.00
N LYS A 140 2.45 -16.44 5.14
CA LYS A 140 3.69 -17.17 5.40
C LYS A 140 4.88 -16.21 5.53
N GLN A 141 5.01 -15.29 4.59
CA GLN A 141 6.11 -14.32 4.57
C GLN A 141 6.03 -13.32 5.73
N LEU A 142 4.82 -12.89 6.11
CA LEU A 142 4.61 -12.04 7.29
C LEU A 142 5.10 -12.70 8.57
N LYS A 143 4.92 -14.01 8.72
CA LYS A 143 5.37 -14.77 9.90
C LYS A 143 6.88 -15.04 9.95
N GLN A 144 7.60 -14.90 8.83
CA GLN A 144 9.05 -15.10 8.73
C GLN A 144 9.88 -13.89 9.21
N ILE A 145 9.23 -12.76 9.51
CA ILE A 145 9.89 -11.57 10.06
C ILE A 145 9.93 -11.64 11.59
N PRO A 146 10.97 -11.11 12.25
CA PRO A 146 10.96 -10.93 13.69
C PRO A 146 9.73 -10.16 14.15
N SER A 147 9.04 -10.70 15.15
CA SER A 147 7.81 -10.12 15.69
C SER A 147 8.13 -9.10 16.76
N ILE A 148 8.08 -7.81 16.43
CA ILE A 148 8.20 -6.75 17.44
C ILE A 148 6.91 -6.76 18.28
N GLY A 149 7.03 -6.73 19.59
CA GLY A 149 5.88 -6.82 20.49
C GLY A 149 5.21 -8.20 20.49
N GLY A 150 5.90 -9.26 20.02
CA GLY A 150 5.42 -10.64 20.11
C GLY A 150 4.43 -11.06 19.03
N GLN A 151 4.12 -10.21 18.03
CA GLN A 151 3.19 -10.55 16.95
C GLN A 151 3.74 -10.06 15.59
N PRO A 152 3.63 -10.88 14.52
CA PRO A 152 3.95 -10.42 13.17
C PRO A 152 2.99 -9.30 12.75
N ASP A 153 3.50 -8.29 12.06
CA ASP A 153 2.69 -7.18 11.58
C ASP A 153 3.09 -6.76 10.16
N LEU A 154 2.10 -6.32 9.36
CA LEU A 154 2.32 -5.86 7.99
C LEU A 154 3.24 -4.65 7.94
N ALA A 155 3.16 -3.70 8.89
CA ALA A 155 4.04 -2.53 8.94
C ALA A 155 5.52 -2.91 9.02
N GLN A 156 5.83 -3.97 9.76
CA GLN A 156 7.21 -4.47 9.88
C GLN A 156 7.71 -5.10 8.57
N TYR A 157 6.82 -5.77 7.84
CA TYR A 157 7.15 -6.32 6.53
C TYR A 157 7.36 -5.24 5.47
N LEU A 158 6.53 -4.22 5.47
CA LEU A 158 6.63 -3.12 4.50
C LEU A 158 7.99 -2.41 4.57
N GLN A 159 8.60 -2.34 5.74
CA GLN A 159 9.94 -1.75 5.93
C GLN A 159 11.07 -2.50 5.21
N VAL A 160 10.85 -3.77 4.84
CA VAL A 160 11.85 -4.59 4.13
C VAL A 160 11.68 -4.53 2.62
N ILE A 161 10.56 -4.04 2.12
CA ILE A 161 10.27 -3.97 0.68
C ILE A 161 11.23 -3.00 -0.01
N PRO A 162 11.80 -3.36 -1.20
CA PRO A 162 12.66 -2.48 -1.97
C PRO A 162 11.97 -1.15 -2.30
N GLY A 163 12.69 -0.04 -2.16
CA GLY A 163 12.18 1.31 -2.45
C GLY A 163 11.23 1.89 -1.41
N VAL A 164 10.98 1.20 -0.31
CA VAL A 164 10.18 1.68 0.81
C VAL A 164 11.08 2.29 1.88
N VAL A 165 10.78 3.50 2.30
CA VAL A 165 11.44 4.22 3.39
C VAL A 165 10.42 4.43 4.50
N PHE A 166 10.78 4.02 5.71
CA PHE A 166 10.00 4.18 6.92
C PHE A 166 10.71 5.15 7.86
N THR A 167 9.99 6.14 8.37
CA THR A 167 10.64 7.25 9.07
C THR A 167 10.97 6.99 10.54
N GLY A 168 10.48 5.91 11.14
CA GLY A 168 10.88 5.53 12.49
C GLY A 168 9.80 4.88 13.34
N ASP A 169 10.15 4.56 14.58
CA ASP A 169 9.32 3.80 15.51
C ASP A 169 8.10 4.57 16.02
N GLN A 170 8.08 5.90 15.88
CA GLN A 170 6.98 6.78 16.28
C GLN A 170 6.51 7.60 15.08
N GLY A 171 5.19 7.71 14.88
CA GLY A 171 4.62 8.41 13.74
C GLY A 171 5.02 7.80 12.39
N GLY A 172 5.18 6.49 12.36
CA GLY A 172 5.68 5.76 11.19
C GLY A 172 4.84 5.99 9.97
N GLN A 173 5.49 6.52 8.92
CA GLN A 173 4.88 6.81 7.64
C GLN A 173 5.65 6.12 6.53
N LEU A 174 4.95 5.67 5.50
CA LEU A 174 5.54 5.02 4.32
C LEU A 174 5.79 6.04 3.22
N TYR A 175 7.04 6.22 2.90
CA TYR A 175 7.48 6.95 1.71
C TYR A 175 7.98 5.93 0.69
N ILE A 176 7.41 5.96 -0.51
CA ILE A 176 7.68 4.93 -1.51
C ILE A 176 8.26 5.58 -2.77
N ARG A 177 9.57 5.31 -3.02
CA ARG A 177 10.30 5.85 -4.16
C ARG A 177 10.04 7.34 -4.34
N GLY A 178 10.24 8.13 -3.28
CA GLY A 178 10.10 9.57 -3.28
C GLY A 178 8.69 10.13 -3.20
N GLY A 179 7.67 9.28 -3.10
CA GLY A 179 6.31 9.71 -2.85
C GLY A 179 5.98 9.77 -1.37
N SER A 180 5.17 10.76 -0.98
CA SER A 180 4.67 10.92 0.39
C SER A 180 3.51 9.95 0.70
N PRO A 181 3.15 9.74 1.97
CA PRO A 181 2.10 8.79 2.37
C PRO A 181 0.77 9.00 1.65
N ILE A 182 0.32 10.26 1.46
CA ILE A 182 -0.94 10.56 0.77
C ILE A 182 -0.89 10.22 -0.73
N GLN A 183 0.29 10.11 -1.30
CA GLN A 183 0.50 9.74 -2.70
C GLN A 183 0.45 8.21 -2.90
N ASN A 184 0.22 7.46 -1.83
CA ASN A 184 0.05 6.01 -1.83
C ASN A 184 -1.42 5.67 -1.61
N LYS A 185 -2.00 4.82 -2.47
CA LYS A 185 -3.36 4.28 -2.28
C LYS A 185 -3.29 3.01 -1.45
N VAL A 186 -4.05 2.95 -0.37
CA VAL A 186 -4.17 1.74 0.44
C VAL A 186 -5.60 1.24 0.36
N LEU A 187 -5.77 -0.01 -0.01
CA LEU A 187 -7.06 -0.67 -0.16
C LEU A 187 -7.16 -1.87 0.78
N LEU A 188 -8.30 -2.03 1.44
CA LEU A 188 -8.68 -3.22 2.21
C LEU A 188 -9.96 -3.80 1.60
N ASP A 189 -9.85 -4.96 0.94
CA ASP A 189 -10.96 -5.56 0.19
C ASP A 189 -11.62 -4.60 -0.83
N GLY A 190 -10.83 -3.65 -1.38
CA GLY A 190 -11.27 -2.60 -2.29
C GLY A 190 -11.69 -1.28 -1.62
N MET A 191 -11.88 -1.22 -0.30
CA MET A 191 -12.19 -0.01 0.46
C MET A 191 -10.92 0.83 0.68
N VAL A 192 -11.00 2.15 0.47
CA VAL A 192 -9.88 3.07 0.71
C VAL A 192 -9.63 3.23 2.21
N ILE A 193 -8.38 3.02 2.63
CA ILE A 193 -7.90 3.27 4.00
C ILE A 193 -6.95 4.46 3.96
N TYR A 194 -7.32 5.55 4.63
CA TYR A 194 -6.57 6.80 4.57
C TYR A 194 -5.32 6.79 5.46
N ASN A 195 -5.37 6.14 6.62
CA ASN A 195 -4.20 5.93 7.48
C ASN A 195 -4.05 4.44 7.83
N PRO A 196 -3.06 3.73 7.29
CA PRO A 196 -2.88 2.30 7.52
C PRO A 196 -2.02 1.95 8.74
N PHE A 197 -1.54 2.93 9.51
CA PHE A 197 -0.63 2.71 10.64
C PHE A 197 -1.12 3.34 11.92
N HIS A 198 -0.72 2.75 13.04
CA HIS A 198 -0.89 3.33 14.36
C HIS A 198 0.14 4.44 14.63
N SER A 199 -0.11 5.25 15.65
CA SER A 199 0.81 6.30 16.13
C SER A 199 2.18 5.75 16.52
N ILE A 200 2.22 4.55 17.11
CA ILE A 200 3.44 3.77 17.19
C ILE A 200 3.63 3.04 15.86
N GLY A 201 4.48 3.59 15.01
CA GLY A 201 4.63 3.19 13.61
C GLY A 201 5.13 1.75 13.36
N LEU A 202 5.28 0.94 14.40
CA LEU A 202 5.64 -0.47 14.31
C LEU A 202 4.46 -1.37 13.97
N PHE A 203 3.23 -0.88 14.08
CA PHE A 203 2.01 -1.66 13.89
C PHE A 203 1.10 -1.04 12.84
N SER A 204 0.56 -1.90 12.01
CA SER A 204 -0.51 -1.56 11.08
C SER A 204 -1.87 -1.73 11.75
N VAL A 205 -2.88 -1.04 11.21
CA VAL A 205 -4.27 -1.19 11.62
C VAL A 205 -4.87 -2.54 11.18
N PHE A 206 -4.11 -3.35 10.43
CA PHE A 206 -4.56 -4.62 9.88
C PHE A 206 -4.14 -5.78 10.75
N GLU A 207 -5.08 -6.67 11.04
CA GLU A 207 -4.76 -7.94 11.68
C GLU A 207 -4.12 -8.91 10.69
N THR A 208 -2.91 -9.37 10.99
CA THR A 208 -2.12 -10.20 10.07
C THR A 208 -2.81 -11.53 9.70
N ASP A 209 -3.54 -12.14 10.63
CA ASP A 209 -4.18 -13.44 10.41
C ASP A 209 -5.46 -13.37 9.57
N ILE A 210 -6.01 -12.17 9.32
CA ILE A 210 -7.11 -12.00 8.34
C ILE A 210 -6.61 -11.74 6.93
N ILE A 211 -5.35 -11.37 6.73
CA ILE A 211 -4.80 -11.08 5.41
C ILE A 211 -4.69 -12.38 4.61
N ARG A 212 -5.21 -12.40 3.39
CA ARG A 212 -4.97 -13.45 2.38
C ARG A 212 -3.75 -13.12 1.54
N ASN A 213 -3.68 -11.89 1.05
CA ASN A 213 -2.62 -11.36 0.21
C ASN A 213 -2.57 -9.84 0.33
N ALA A 214 -1.38 -9.25 0.16
CA ALA A 214 -1.23 -7.83 -0.07
C ALA A 214 -0.27 -7.62 -1.25
N ASP A 215 -0.76 -6.97 -2.31
CA ASP A 215 0.05 -6.56 -3.45
C ASP A 215 0.54 -5.13 -3.22
N VAL A 216 1.86 -4.95 -3.11
CA VAL A 216 2.48 -3.64 -2.91
C VAL A 216 3.20 -3.21 -4.18
N TYR A 217 2.59 -2.27 -4.91
CA TYR A 217 3.14 -1.64 -6.11
C TYR A 217 3.97 -0.42 -5.71
N THR A 218 5.28 -0.46 -5.85
CA THR A 218 6.15 0.68 -5.54
C THR A 218 6.25 1.71 -6.68
N GLY A 219 5.55 1.45 -7.78
CA GLY A 219 5.38 2.30 -8.96
C GLY A 219 4.93 1.48 -10.16
N GLY A 220 4.60 2.12 -11.27
CA GLY A 220 4.23 1.44 -12.51
C GLY A 220 2.95 0.60 -12.41
N PHE A 221 2.02 0.96 -11.53
CA PHE A 221 0.76 0.24 -11.35
C PHE A 221 -0.19 0.45 -12.53
N GLY A 222 -1.04 -0.56 -12.79
CA GLY A 222 -1.94 -0.64 -13.94
C GLY A 222 -3.11 0.37 -13.88
N ALA A 223 -3.85 0.49 -15.00
CA ALA A 223 -4.93 1.48 -15.16
C ALA A 223 -6.16 1.21 -14.27
N GLU A 224 -6.27 0.02 -13.67
CA GLU A 224 -7.28 -0.31 -12.67
C GLU A 224 -7.17 0.49 -11.38
N TYR A 225 -6.01 1.09 -11.11
CA TYR A 225 -5.77 1.95 -9.96
C TYR A 225 -5.60 3.40 -10.39
N GLY A 226 -6.29 4.33 -9.75
CA GLY A 226 -6.21 5.77 -10.02
C GLY A 226 -6.08 6.61 -8.77
N ASP A 227 -6.17 7.93 -8.93
CA ASP A 227 -6.22 8.97 -7.90
C ASP A 227 -4.99 9.03 -6.95
N ARG A 228 -3.86 8.43 -7.34
CA ARG A 228 -2.57 8.51 -6.62
C ARG A 228 -1.40 8.56 -7.58
N VAL A 229 -0.37 9.28 -7.17
CA VAL A 229 0.80 9.56 -8.03
C VAL A 229 2.07 8.80 -7.64
N SER A 230 2.04 7.92 -6.63
CA SER A 230 3.26 7.21 -6.21
C SER A 230 3.13 5.70 -6.19
N SER A 231 2.25 5.13 -5.38
CA SER A 231 2.18 3.69 -5.15
C SER A 231 0.76 3.21 -4.82
N VAL A 232 0.58 1.89 -4.82
CA VAL A 232 -0.66 1.24 -4.41
C VAL A 232 -0.34 0.06 -3.52
N MET A 233 -1.09 -0.11 -2.44
CA MET A 233 -1.10 -1.30 -1.59
C MET A 233 -2.52 -1.85 -1.58
N ASP A 234 -2.71 -3.03 -2.15
CA ASP A 234 -4.03 -3.68 -2.27
C ASP A 234 -4.05 -4.94 -1.39
N ILE A 235 -4.81 -4.85 -0.30
CA ILE A 235 -4.92 -5.89 0.73
C ILE A 235 -6.24 -6.62 0.56
N THR A 236 -6.16 -7.91 0.30
CA THR A 236 -7.32 -8.81 0.27
C THR A 236 -7.36 -9.63 1.54
N THR A 237 -8.49 -9.63 2.23
CA THR A 237 -8.69 -10.45 3.41
C THR A 237 -9.20 -11.84 3.04
N ARG A 238 -8.96 -12.82 3.91
CA ARG A 238 -9.49 -14.17 3.76
C ARG A 238 -10.96 -14.25 4.20
N ASP A 239 -11.64 -15.29 3.78
CA ASP A 239 -12.97 -15.61 4.29
C ASP A 239 -12.85 -16.33 5.64
N GLY A 240 -13.92 -16.42 6.40
CA GLY A 240 -13.97 -17.30 7.56
C GLY A 240 -14.07 -18.77 7.15
N SER A 241 -13.62 -19.68 8.01
CA SER A 241 -13.68 -21.12 7.77
C SER A 241 -15.11 -21.56 7.40
N LYS A 242 -15.22 -22.34 6.32
CA LYS A 242 -16.52 -22.88 5.83
C LYS A 242 -16.86 -24.24 6.45
N LYS A 243 -15.90 -24.86 7.15
CA LYS A 243 -16.01 -26.26 7.62
C LYS A 243 -16.20 -26.35 9.12
N ARG A 244 -15.46 -25.59 9.90
CA ARG A 244 -15.49 -25.66 11.38
C ARG A 244 -15.40 -24.29 12.01
N PHE A 245 -15.93 -24.18 13.21
CA PHE A 245 -15.64 -23.07 14.10
C PHE A 245 -14.20 -23.18 14.61
N GLY A 246 -13.52 -22.08 14.71
CA GLY A 246 -12.17 -21.98 15.22
C GLY A 246 -11.82 -20.55 15.54
N GLY A 247 -10.63 -20.36 16.05
CA GLY A 247 -10.17 -19.02 16.39
C GLY A 247 -8.71 -19.01 16.80
N LYS A 248 -8.24 -17.82 17.09
CA LYS A 248 -6.91 -17.57 17.63
C LYS A 248 -7.01 -16.53 18.74
N PHE A 249 -6.38 -16.81 19.85
CA PHE A 249 -6.12 -15.82 20.90
C PHE A 249 -4.63 -15.56 20.94
N SER A 250 -4.25 -14.30 20.94
CA SER A 250 -2.86 -13.86 21.04
C SER A 250 -2.72 -12.85 22.16
N SER A 251 -1.66 -12.95 22.94
CA SER A 251 -1.33 -11.97 23.98
C SER A 251 0.17 -11.75 24.01
N SER A 252 0.60 -10.54 24.25
CA SER A 252 2.01 -10.16 24.32
C SER A 252 2.24 -9.06 25.34
N THR A 253 3.48 -8.61 25.49
CA THR A 253 3.79 -7.45 26.32
C THR A 253 3.22 -6.13 25.78
N PHE A 254 2.76 -6.07 24.52
CA PHE A 254 2.24 -4.85 23.87
C PHE A 254 0.72 -4.80 23.82
N GLY A 255 0.06 -5.95 23.67
CA GLY A 255 -1.36 -6.00 23.46
C GLY A 255 -1.89 -7.43 23.35
N ALA A 256 -3.20 -7.52 23.17
CA ALA A 256 -3.92 -8.78 22.93
C ALA A 256 -4.78 -8.70 21.69
N ASN A 257 -5.02 -9.86 21.08
CA ASN A 257 -5.84 -10.02 19.91
C ASN A 257 -6.67 -11.30 20.03
N ILE A 258 -7.93 -11.23 19.61
CA ILE A 258 -8.81 -12.38 19.43
C ILE A 258 -9.34 -12.40 18.01
N LEU A 259 -9.30 -13.57 17.39
CA LEU A 259 -9.89 -13.84 16.08
C LEU A 259 -10.81 -15.03 16.21
N LEU A 260 -12.05 -14.90 15.75
CA LEU A 260 -13.06 -15.94 15.71
C LEU A 260 -13.58 -16.11 14.29
N GLU A 261 -13.75 -17.36 13.86
CA GLU A 261 -14.23 -17.66 12.52
C GLU A 261 -15.03 -18.96 12.47
N GLY A 262 -15.91 -19.06 11.50
CA GLY A 262 -16.65 -20.31 11.33
C GLY A 262 -17.78 -20.20 10.32
N PRO A 263 -18.43 -21.34 10.02
CA PRO A 263 -19.62 -21.37 9.17
C PRO A 263 -20.86 -20.95 9.93
N LEU A 264 -21.64 -20.04 9.33
CA LEU A 264 -23.06 -19.82 9.68
C LEU A 264 -23.93 -20.83 8.96
N SER A 265 -23.57 -21.18 7.72
CA SER A 265 -24.17 -22.28 6.96
C SER A 265 -23.06 -23.12 6.36
N LYS A 266 -23.01 -24.40 6.78
CA LYS A 266 -21.98 -25.34 6.32
C LYS A 266 -22.24 -25.78 4.88
N GLU A 267 -21.18 -25.94 4.13
CA GLU A 267 -21.20 -26.59 2.84
C GLU A 267 -21.58 -28.07 3.03
N LYS A 268 -22.77 -28.47 2.57
CA LYS A 268 -23.25 -29.86 2.69
C LYS A 268 -22.52 -30.81 1.74
N ASN A 269 -22.28 -30.35 0.51
CA ASN A 269 -21.55 -31.04 -0.55
C ASN A 269 -20.62 -30.06 -1.23
N ASN A 270 -19.59 -30.53 -1.94
CA ASN A 270 -18.63 -29.69 -2.65
C ASN A 270 -19.24 -28.69 -3.67
N ASN A 271 -20.53 -28.75 -3.95
CA ASN A 271 -21.30 -27.90 -4.86
C ASN A 271 -22.48 -27.20 -4.18
N SER A 272 -22.48 -27.05 -2.86
CA SER A 272 -23.54 -26.31 -2.15
C SER A 272 -23.06 -24.92 -1.74
N ASN A 273 -24.03 -24.01 -1.56
CA ASN A 273 -23.77 -22.69 -1.01
C ASN A 273 -23.27 -22.79 0.43
N SER A 274 -22.47 -21.82 0.84
CA SER A 274 -22.01 -21.70 2.23
C SER A 274 -21.93 -20.25 2.64
N THR A 275 -22.12 -20.01 3.95
CA THR A 275 -21.93 -18.69 4.55
C THR A 275 -20.98 -18.83 5.72
N SER A 276 -19.96 -18.00 5.76
CA SER A 276 -18.97 -17.98 6.84
C SER A 276 -18.75 -16.57 7.39
N PHE A 277 -18.23 -16.50 8.60
CA PHE A 277 -17.84 -15.23 9.21
C PHE A 277 -16.42 -15.28 9.73
N ILE A 278 -15.80 -14.11 9.84
CA ILE A 278 -14.55 -13.84 10.55
C ILE A 278 -14.68 -12.53 11.31
N ILE A 279 -14.27 -12.52 12.56
CA ILE A 279 -14.27 -11.36 13.44
C ILE A 279 -12.91 -11.30 14.13
N SER A 280 -12.31 -10.12 14.13
CA SER A 280 -11.06 -9.86 14.85
C SER A 280 -11.19 -8.61 15.70
N ALA A 281 -10.64 -8.66 16.91
CA ALA A 281 -10.48 -7.54 17.80
C ALA A 281 -9.05 -7.52 18.35
N LYS A 282 -8.34 -6.41 18.18
CA LYS A 282 -6.97 -6.20 18.63
C LYS A 282 -6.94 -4.95 19.51
N ASN A 283 -6.31 -5.07 20.67
CA ASN A 283 -6.17 -3.96 21.62
C ASN A 283 -4.72 -3.88 22.10
N SER A 284 -4.15 -2.69 22.10
CA SER A 284 -2.88 -2.38 22.75
C SER A 284 -3.12 -1.89 24.16
N TYR A 285 -2.37 -2.43 25.10
CA TYR A 285 -2.27 -1.92 26.48
C TYR A 285 -0.84 -1.47 26.81
N LEU A 286 -0.12 -1.02 25.77
CA LEU A 286 1.29 -0.64 25.88
C LEU A 286 1.50 0.51 26.87
N ALA A 287 0.58 1.47 26.94
CA ALA A 287 0.66 2.57 27.91
C ALA A 287 0.73 2.08 29.37
N GLU A 288 0.09 0.95 29.69
CA GLU A 288 0.13 0.38 31.04
C GLU A 288 1.24 -0.67 31.20
N SER A 289 1.40 -1.59 30.22
CA SER A 289 2.41 -2.64 30.31
C SER A 289 3.83 -2.09 30.26
N SER A 290 4.08 -0.99 29.59
CA SER A 290 5.39 -0.35 29.54
C SER A 290 5.84 0.19 30.91
N LYS A 291 4.92 0.61 31.76
CA LYS A 291 5.21 0.99 33.15
C LYS A 291 5.74 -0.17 33.99
N LEU A 292 5.41 -1.40 33.60
CA LEU A 292 5.86 -2.62 34.27
C LEU A 292 7.16 -3.17 33.65
N PHE A 293 7.17 -3.31 32.32
CA PHE A 293 8.24 -4.04 31.61
C PHE A 293 9.34 -3.12 31.07
N TYR A 294 9.04 -1.82 30.86
CA TYR A 294 9.93 -0.90 30.13
C TYR A 294 10.16 0.43 30.87
N LYS A 295 10.19 0.40 32.21
CA LYS A 295 10.46 1.59 33.06
C LYS A 295 11.77 2.31 32.73
N TYR A 296 12.74 1.59 32.18
CA TYR A 296 14.03 2.13 31.78
C TYR A 296 13.94 2.98 30.49
N ILE A 297 12.85 2.87 29.72
CA ILE A 297 12.59 3.70 28.54
C ILE A 297 11.88 4.98 28.99
N ASP A 298 10.75 4.84 29.67
CA ASP A 298 9.96 5.93 30.21
C ASP A 298 9.24 5.47 31.50
N THR A 299 9.47 6.17 32.60
CA THR A 299 8.85 5.87 33.90
C THR A 299 7.35 6.18 33.90
N ALA A 300 6.89 7.11 33.07
CA ALA A 300 5.46 7.44 32.89
C ALA A 300 4.75 6.44 31.98
N GLY A 301 5.49 5.58 31.29
CA GLY A 301 5.00 4.65 30.29
C GLY A 301 4.96 5.25 28.88
N LEU A 302 5.01 4.39 27.88
CA LEU A 302 4.90 4.80 26.48
C LEU A 302 3.45 5.25 26.19
N PRO A 303 3.23 6.44 25.60
CA PRO A 303 1.92 7.09 25.55
C PRO A 303 0.97 6.53 24.46
N PHE A 304 1.20 5.34 23.96
CA PHE A 304 0.51 4.78 22.79
C PHE A 304 -0.55 3.77 23.18
N ASN A 305 -1.77 3.96 22.65
CA ASN A 305 -2.91 3.07 22.91
C ASN A 305 -3.81 2.98 21.67
N PHE A 306 -4.18 1.76 21.27
CA PHE A 306 -5.06 1.58 20.12
C PHE A 306 -6.01 0.37 20.27
N THR A 307 -7.11 0.43 19.52
CA THR A 307 -8.07 -0.68 19.39
C THR A 307 -8.52 -0.79 17.94
N ASP A 308 -8.45 -2.01 17.39
CA ASP A 308 -8.87 -2.35 16.04
C ASP A 308 -9.97 -3.40 16.08
N LEU A 309 -10.99 -3.20 15.26
CA LEU A 309 -12.08 -4.17 15.06
C LEU A 309 -12.24 -4.42 13.56
N TYR A 310 -12.36 -5.68 13.19
CA TYR A 310 -12.70 -6.09 11.83
C TYR A 310 -13.74 -7.22 11.85
N ALA A 311 -14.71 -7.17 10.96
CA ALA A 311 -15.68 -8.23 10.77
C ALA A 311 -15.98 -8.42 9.28
N LYS A 312 -16.17 -9.68 8.85
CA LYS A 312 -16.55 -10.01 7.48
C LYS A 312 -17.53 -11.19 7.46
N LEU A 313 -18.56 -11.06 6.64
CA LEU A 313 -19.49 -12.12 6.27
C LEU A 313 -19.27 -12.48 4.80
N SER A 314 -19.08 -13.77 4.50
CA SER A 314 -18.82 -14.25 3.15
C SER A 314 -19.91 -15.24 2.72
N PHE A 315 -20.64 -14.87 1.67
CA PHE A 315 -21.68 -15.71 1.03
C PHE A 315 -21.07 -16.30 -0.23
N ASN A 316 -20.93 -17.61 -0.27
CA ASN A 316 -20.30 -18.32 -1.40
C ASN A 316 -21.34 -19.17 -2.13
N GLY A 317 -21.49 -18.93 -3.40
CA GLY A 317 -22.33 -19.71 -4.29
C GLY A 317 -21.68 -21.01 -4.74
N ALA A 318 -22.49 -21.98 -5.13
CA ALA A 318 -22.03 -23.28 -5.66
C ALA A 318 -21.18 -23.14 -6.93
N ASN A 319 -21.45 -22.12 -7.75
CA ASN A 319 -20.71 -21.81 -8.99
C ASN A 319 -19.42 -21.02 -8.76
N GLY A 320 -19.09 -20.69 -7.50
CA GLY A 320 -17.92 -19.88 -7.12
C GLY A 320 -18.18 -18.37 -7.10
N SER A 321 -19.39 -17.91 -7.46
CA SER A 321 -19.76 -16.50 -7.22
C SER A 321 -19.81 -16.22 -5.73
N LYS A 322 -19.46 -14.99 -5.33
CA LYS A 322 -19.23 -14.63 -3.94
C LYS A 322 -19.72 -13.22 -3.68
N LEU A 323 -20.27 -13.00 -2.49
CA LEU A 323 -20.58 -11.69 -1.94
C LEU A 323 -19.95 -11.61 -0.55
N ASN A 324 -19.21 -10.56 -0.26
CA ASN A 324 -18.71 -10.26 1.07
C ASN A 324 -19.29 -8.96 1.58
N LEU A 325 -19.68 -8.95 2.86
CA LEU A 325 -19.98 -7.74 3.62
C LEU A 325 -18.91 -7.62 4.69
N PHE A 326 -18.31 -6.46 4.83
CA PHE A 326 -17.23 -6.27 5.80
C PHE A 326 -17.27 -4.90 6.44
N GLY A 327 -16.72 -4.82 7.65
CA GLY A 327 -16.59 -3.59 8.41
C GLY A 327 -15.28 -3.54 9.16
N PHE A 328 -14.80 -2.32 9.34
CA PHE A 328 -13.52 -2.02 9.96
C PHE A 328 -13.66 -0.77 10.84
N ASN A 329 -13.04 -0.80 12.02
CA ASN A 329 -12.92 0.34 12.89
C ASN A 329 -11.58 0.31 13.59
N PHE A 330 -10.89 1.43 13.63
CA PHE A 330 -9.77 1.60 14.54
C PHE A 330 -9.87 2.90 15.31
N ASN A 331 -9.31 2.89 16.51
CA ASN A 331 -9.20 4.03 17.40
C ASN A 331 -7.79 4.03 17.98
N ASP A 332 -7.10 5.15 17.87
CA ASP A 332 -5.73 5.30 18.36
C ASP A 332 -5.60 6.63 19.10
N ASN A 333 -4.91 6.64 20.23
CA ASN A 333 -4.68 7.86 20.98
C ASN A 333 -3.27 7.91 21.58
N VAL A 334 -2.75 9.11 21.62
CA VAL A 334 -1.47 9.44 22.27
C VAL A 334 -1.69 10.62 23.19
N LYS A 335 -1.50 10.40 24.48
CA LYS A 335 -1.68 11.44 25.50
C LYS A 335 -0.37 12.05 25.89
N ASN A 336 -0.38 13.40 26.06
CA ASN A 336 0.76 14.16 26.55
C ASN A 336 2.08 13.89 25.78
N TYR A 337 1.96 13.73 24.45
CA TYR A 337 3.11 13.48 23.60
C TYR A 337 4.14 14.58 23.77
N GLN A 338 5.35 14.22 24.24
CA GLN A 338 6.42 15.13 24.56
C GLN A 338 6.03 16.28 25.51
N ALA A 339 5.01 16.08 26.35
CA ALA A 339 4.41 17.07 27.22
C ALA A 339 3.83 18.30 26.49
N LEU A 340 3.49 18.18 25.20
CA LEU A 340 3.03 19.27 24.35
C LEU A 340 1.61 19.09 23.82
N ALA A 341 1.23 17.91 23.36
CA ALA A 341 -0.04 17.70 22.68
C ALA A 341 -0.67 16.33 22.93
N ASP A 342 -2.00 16.30 22.89
CA ASP A 342 -2.81 15.08 22.83
C ASP A 342 -3.29 14.86 21.40
N PHE A 343 -3.21 13.61 20.93
CA PHE A 343 -3.69 13.22 19.62
C PHE A 343 -4.74 12.11 19.73
N ASN A 344 -5.72 12.18 18.84
CA ASN A 344 -6.71 11.13 18.68
C ASN A 344 -6.95 10.86 17.19
N TRP A 345 -6.92 9.59 16.79
CA TRP A 345 -7.22 9.11 15.45
C TRP A 345 -8.37 8.13 15.50
N LYS A 346 -9.25 8.25 14.54
CA LYS A 346 -10.38 7.34 14.38
C LYS A 346 -10.63 7.07 12.92
N THR A 347 -10.86 5.80 12.57
CA THR A 347 -11.37 5.39 11.26
C THR A 347 -12.53 4.43 11.42
N THR A 348 -13.53 4.56 10.58
CA THR A 348 -14.62 3.60 10.42
C THR A 348 -14.81 3.34 8.94
N GLY A 349 -15.05 2.08 8.57
CA GLY A 349 -15.34 1.71 7.21
C GLY A 349 -16.31 0.55 7.13
N LEU A 350 -17.16 0.60 6.11
CA LEU A 350 -18.10 -0.46 5.76
C LEU A 350 -18.05 -0.71 4.26
N GLY A 351 -18.13 -1.96 3.84
CA GLY A 351 -18.09 -2.27 2.42
C GLY A 351 -18.77 -3.59 2.07
N ALA A 352 -19.09 -3.69 0.78
CA ALA A 352 -19.55 -4.92 0.15
C ALA A 352 -18.78 -5.12 -1.15
N ASN A 353 -18.17 -6.27 -1.33
CA ASN A 353 -17.58 -6.65 -2.60
C ASN A 353 -18.17 -7.98 -3.12
N PHE A 354 -18.18 -8.13 -4.42
CA PHE A 354 -18.69 -9.33 -5.04
C PHE A 354 -17.84 -9.79 -6.22
N VAL A 355 -17.88 -11.10 -6.45
CA VAL A 355 -17.32 -11.76 -7.63
C VAL A 355 -18.42 -12.60 -8.26
N VAL A 356 -18.73 -12.36 -9.52
CA VAL A 356 -19.72 -13.13 -10.28
C VAL A 356 -19.04 -13.91 -11.40
N VAL A 357 -19.30 -15.22 -11.44
CA VAL A 357 -18.76 -16.13 -12.45
C VAL A 357 -19.93 -16.68 -13.26
N PRO A 358 -20.25 -16.10 -14.43
CA PRO A 358 -21.32 -16.60 -15.28
C PRO A 358 -21.05 -18.04 -15.75
N GLY A 359 -22.07 -18.90 -15.77
CA GLY A 359 -21.92 -20.34 -16.09
C GLY A 359 -21.32 -20.61 -17.47
N SER A 360 -21.78 -19.89 -18.49
CA SER A 360 -21.48 -20.15 -19.91
C SER A 360 -20.45 -19.19 -20.54
N SER A 361 -19.90 -18.25 -19.80
CA SER A 361 -19.01 -17.22 -20.33
C SER A 361 -17.61 -17.30 -19.68
N SER A 362 -16.59 -16.86 -20.38
CA SER A 362 -15.23 -16.66 -19.87
C SER A 362 -15.01 -15.27 -19.26
N VAL A 363 -16.06 -14.58 -18.85
CA VAL A 363 -16.01 -13.28 -18.18
C VAL A 363 -16.01 -13.50 -16.67
N LEU A 364 -15.16 -12.76 -15.96
CA LEU A 364 -15.22 -12.55 -14.52
C LEU A 364 -15.72 -11.13 -14.28
N MET A 365 -16.71 -10.97 -13.40
CA MET A 365 -17.20 -9.66 -12.98
C MET A 365 -16.89 -9.48 -11.51
N GLU A 366 -16.28 -8.36 -11.17
CA GLU A 366 -15.94 -7.98 -9.80
C GLU A 366 -16.51 -6.59 -9.51
N GLY A 367 -16.95 -6.37 -8.28
CA GLY A 367 -17.47 -5.06 -7.91
C GLY A 367 -17.27 -4.78 -6.43
N ILE A 368 -17.24 -3.49 -6.11
CA ILE A 368 -17.09 -2.95 -4.76
C ILE A 368 -18.02 -1.76 -4.56
N VAL A 369 -18.58 -1.67 -3.38
CA VAL A 369 -19.22 -0.48 -2.84
C VAL A 369 -18.77 -0.35 -1.40
N ALA A 370 -18.08 0.74 -1.06
CA ALA A 370 -17.58 0.95 0.28
C ALA A 370 -17.66 2.42 0.69
N TYR A 371 -17.74 2.64 1.99
CA TYR A 371 -17.62 3.92 2.65
C TYR A 371 -16.54 3.83 3.72
N SER A 372 -15.73 4.86 3.84
CA SER A 372 -14.73 4.99 4.91
C SER A 372 -14.59 6.43 5.35
N ASP A 373 -14.30 6.62 6.63
CA ASP A 373 -13.94 7.89 7.21
C ASP A 373 -12.63 7.80 7.98
N TYR A 374 -11.94 8.90 8.08
CA TYR A 374 -10.76 9.08 8.93
C TYR A 374 -10.81 10.46 9.54
N LYS A 375 -10.54 10.54 10.83
CA LYS A 375 -10.46 11.79 11.57
C LYS A 375 -9.25 11.81 12.48
N ILE A 376 -8.51 12.90 12.47
CA ILE A 376 -7.47 13.22 13.45
C ILE A 376 -7.76 14.53 14.14
N THR A 377 -7.58 14.56 15.45
CA THR A 377 -7.60 15.78 16.26
C THR A 377 -6.31 15.91 17.03
N MET A 378 -5.84 17.13 17.17
CA MET A 378 -4.68 17.49 17.98
C MET A 378 -5.08 18.62 18.92
N GLU A 379 -4.92 18.38 20.22
CA GLU A 379 -5.11 19.37 21.27
C GLU A 379 -3.72 19.78 21.80
N ASP A 380 -3.38 21.01 21.57
CA ASP A 380 -2.09 21.60 21.91
C ASP A 380 -2.26 22.59 23.08
N LYS A 381 -1.19 22.90 23.79
CA LYS A 381 -1.19 23.89 24.90
C LYS A 381 -1.53 25.31 24.47
N ASP A 382 -1.53 25.58 23.16
CA ASP A 382 -1.93 26.89 22.61
C ASP A 382 -3.45 27.09 22.58
N ASN A 383 -4.23 26.04 22.91
CA ASN A 383 -5.70 26.00 22.86
C ASN A 383 -6.29 26.30 21.46
N LEU A 384 -5.51 26.16 20.38
CA LEU A 384 -5.99 26.30 19.02
C LEU A 384 -6.39 24.92 18.49
N PRO A 385 -7.65 24.70 18.10
CA PRO A 385 -8.10 23.38 17.65
C PRO A 385 -7.51 23.05 16.29
N LYS A 386 -6.86 21.89 16.19
CA LYS A 386 -6.29 21.37 14.95
C LYS A 386 -6.96 20.04 14.64
N GLN A 387 -7.54 19.95 13.45
CA GLN A 387 -8.22 18.73 13.03
C GLN A 387 -8.13 18.52 11.51
N SER A 388 -8.17 17.26 11.12
CA SER A 388 -8.41 16.88 9.74
C SER A 388 -9.36 15.69 9.69
N GLU A 389 -10.33 15.77 8.80
CA GLU A 389 -11.30 14.71 8.56
C GLU A 389 -11.42 14.48 7.06
N ILE A 390 -11.45 13.23 6.64
CA ILE A 390 -11.81 12.81 5.29
C ILE A 390 -12.80 11.68 5.37
N SER A 391 -13.91 11.82 4.68
CA SER A 391 -14.95 10.79 4.61
C SER A 391 -15.44 10.63 3.19
N GLY A 392 -15.66 9.40 2.76
CA GLY A 392 -16.05 9.19 1.37
C GLY A 392 -16.50 7.77 1.05
N PHE A 393 -17.08 7.65 -0.13
CA PHE A 393 -17.46 6.37 -0.71
C PHE A 393 -16.62 6.08 -1.96
N ASN A 394 -16.42 4.81 -2.23
CA ASN A 394 -15.87 4.34 -3.49
C ASN A 394 -16.69 3.16 -4.03
N MET A 395 -16.95 3.20 -5.32
CA MET A 395 -17.67 2.18 -6.08
C MET A 395 -16.85 1.81 -7.29
N GLY A 396 -16.76 0.51 -7.58
CA GLY A 396 -16.05 0.00 -8.74
C GLY A 396 -16.78 -1.18 -9.35
N LEU A 397 -16.69 -1.31 -10.66
CA LEU A 397 -17.21 -2.46 -11.40
C LEU A 397 -16.21 -2.83 -12.50
N ASP A 398 -15.66 -4.03 -12.42
CA ASP A 398 -14.62 -4.55 -13.29
C ASP A 398 -15.10 -5.79 -14.04
N PHE A 399 -14.70 -5.87 -15.30
CA PHE A 399 -14.95 -7.01 -16.16
C PHE A 399 -13.62 -7.51 -16.72
N THR A 400 -13.32 -8.78 -16.50
CA THR A 400 -12.15 -9.46 -17.07
C THR A 400 -12.62 -10.52 -18.07
N TYR A 401 -12.26 -10.37 -19.32
CA TYR A 401 -12.56 -11.29 -20.39
C TYR A 401 -11.30 -12.06 -20.79
N PHE A 402 -11.36 -13.41 -20.74
CA PHE A 402 -10.24 -14.29 -21.02
C PHE A 402 -10.31 -14.85 -22.44
N LEU A 403 -9.29 -14.58 -23.25
CA LEU A 403 -9.17 -14.94 -24.67
C LEU A 403 -7.95 -15.85 -24.92
N GLY A 404 -7.87 -16.98 -24.29
CA GLY A 404 -6.71 -17.86 -24.34
C GLY A 404 -5.63 -17.39 -23.41
N LYS A 405 -4.49 -16.99 -23.96
CA LYS A 405 -3.37 -16.36 -23.19
C LYS A 405 -3.58 -14.86 -23.03
N ASP A 406 -4.54 -14.30 -23.76
CA ASP A 406 -4.81 -12.86 -23.72
C ASP A 406 -5.92 -12.57 -22.72
N GLN A 407 -5.88 -11.39 -22.13
CA GLN A 407 -6.90 -10.88 -21.21
C GLN A 407 -7.27 -9.46 -21.59
N PHE A 408 -8.55 -9.17 -21.54
CA PHE A 408 -9.07 -7.84 -21.70
C PHE A 408 -9.81 -7.46 -20.42
N LYS A 409 -9.31 -6.46 -19.69
CA LYS A 409 -9.93 -5.95 -18.47
C LYS A 409 -10.39 -4.51 -18.71
N TYR A 410 -11.61 -4.20 -18.29
CA TYR A 410 -12.14 -2.84 -18.31
C TYR A 410 -13.04 -2.64 -17.10
N GLY A 411 -13.14 -1.41 -16.68
CA GLY A 411 -13.95 -1.08 -15.50
C GLY A 411 -14.32 0.38 -15.43
N LEU A 412 -15.25 0.63 -14.51
CA LEU A 412 -15.71 1.96 -14.13
C LEU A 412 -15.53 2.14 -12.64
N GLU A 413 -15.11 3.32 -12.24
CA GLU A 413 -14.94 3.70 -10.84
C GLU A 413 -15.63 5.05 -10.58
N LEU A 414 -16.33 5.14 -9.46
CA LEU A 414 -16.90 6.37 -8.93
C LEU A 414 -16.44 6.54 -7.49
N GLN A 415 -15.78 7.63 -7.20
CA GLN A 415 -15.32 7.99 -5.86
C GLN A 415 -15.84 9.38 -5.50
N GLY A 416 -16.39 9.52 -4.29
CA GLY A 416 -16.77 10.81 -3.73
C GLY A 416 -16.24 10.91 -2.31
N PHE A 417 -15.63 12.04 -1.96
CA PHE A 417 -15.15 12.29 -0.61
C PHE A 417 -15.23 13.77 -0.24
N LYS A 418 -15.31 14.01 1.06
CA LYS A 418 -15.27 15.32 1.68
C LYS A 418 -14.06 15.42 2.57
N THR A 419 -13.30 16.51 2.46
CA THR A 419 -12.21 16.89 3.36
C THR A 419 -12.62 18.09 4.18
N ASP A 420 -12.44 18.03 5.50
CA ASP A 420 -12.58 19.14 6.43
C ASP A 420 -11.25 19.31 7.18
N TYR A 421 -10.63 20.47 7.06
CA TYR A 421 -9.31 20.74 7.61
C TYR A 421 -9.30 22.07 8.35
N THR A 422 -8.71 22.08 9.55
CA THR A 422 -8.44 23.29 10.32
C THR A 422 -7.07 23.15 10.99
N PHE A 423 -6.22 24.10 10.75
CA PHE A 423 -4.85 24.14 11.28
C PHE A 423 -4.39 25.57 11.49
N TYR A 424 -3.47 25.79 12.41
CA TYR A 424 -2.85 27.08 12.66
C TYR A 424 -1.34 26.97 12.45
N ASN A 425 -0.78 27.87 11.65
CA ASN A 425 0.64 27.93 11.42
C ASN A 425 1.40 28.55 12.62
N ALA A 426 2.74 28.60 12.55
CA ALA A 426 3.59 29.15 13.62
C ALA A 426 3.35 30.63 13.96
N VAL A 427 2.69 31.39 13.07
CA VAL A 427 2.27 32.77 13.32
C VAL A 427 0.78 32.88 13.69
N LYS A 428 0.15 31.76 14.10
CA LYS A 428 -1.25 31.65 14.52
C LYS A 428 -2.26 32.06 13.44
N ARG A 429 -1.90 31.93 12.16
CA ARG A 429 -2.82 32.10 11.02
C ARG A 429 -3.59 30.82 10.81
N GLU A 430 -4.91 30.94 10.75
CA GLU A 430 -5.80 29.81 10.44
C GLU A 430 -5.70 29.45 8.96
N LEU A 431 -5.57 28.15 8.69
CA LEU A 431 -5.85 27.55 7.40
C LEU A 431 -7.04 26.63 7.59
N ARG A 432 -8.16 26.99 6.96
CA ARG A 432 -9.40 26.20 7.02
C ARG A 432 -9.89 25.92 5.61
N GLN A 433 -10.17 24.66 5.35
CA GLN A 433 -10.74 24.23 4.07
C GLN A 433 -11.80 23.13 4.31
N SER A 434 -12.90 23.22 3.59
CA SER A 434 -13.94 22.18 3.54
C SER A 434 -14.35 21.99 2.09
N GLU A 435 -13.96 20.86 1.50
CA GLU A 435 -14.14 20.56 0.08
C GLU A 435 -14.84 19.23 -0.13
N SER A 436 -15.75 19.20 -1.10
CA SER A 436 -16.40 17.97 -1.56
C SER A 436 -15.93 17.65 -2.97
N THR A 437 -15.43 16.45 -3.17
CA THR A 437 -14.83 16.00 -4.40
C THR A 437 -15.59 14.80 -4.96
N THR A 438 -15.82 14.80 -6.27
CA THR A 438 -16.33 13.64 -7.01
C THR A 438 -15.39 13.33 -8.18
N GLU A 439 -15.01 12.08 -8.30
CA GLU A 439 -14.12 11.57 -9.31
C GLU A 439 -14.76 10.38 -10.03
N ILE A 440 -14.73 10.40 -11.35
CA ILE A 440 -15.29 9.35 -12.21
C ILE A 440 -14.17 8.85 -13.10
N ALA A 441 -14.01 7.54 -13.18
CA ALA A 441 -13.01 6.97 -14.05
C ALA A 441 -13.52 5.80 -14.86
N GLY A 442 -12.98 5.65 -16.05
CA GLY A 442 -13.09 4.45 -16.87
C GLY A 442 -11.71 4.01 -17.32
N TYR A 443 -11.47 2.71 -17.42
CA TYR A 443 -10.19 2.21 -17.88
C TYR A 443 -10.34 0.99 -18.79
N PHE A 444 -9.30 0.81 -19.63
CA PHE A 444 -9.10 -0.37 -20.48
C PHE A 444 -7.67 -0.87 -20.32
N LYS A 445 -7.55 -2.20 -20.29
CA LYS A 445 -6.29 -2.89 -20.14
C LYS A 445 -6.31 -4.16 -20.98
N TYR A 446 -5.28 -4.34 -21.81
CA TYR A 446 -5.15 -5.51 -22.66
C TYR A 446 -3.82 -6.19 -22.39
N LYS A 447 -3.85 -7.42 -21.88
CA LYS A 447 -2.67 -8.24 -21.66
C LYS A 447 -2.58 -9.30 -22.75
N SER A 448 -1.42 -9.38 -23.41
CA SER A 448 -1.19 -10.36 -24.46
C SER A 448 0.22 -10.94 -24.37
N THR A 449 0.34 -12.17 -24.86
CA THR A 449 1.60 -12.90 -24.94
C THR A 449 1.91 -13.28 -26.38
N VAL A 450 2.95 -12.68 -26.96
CA VAL A 450 3.44 -12.94 -28.31
C VAL A 450 4.86 -13.49 -28.25
N GLY A 451 5.02 -14.78 -28.49
CA GLY A 451 6.32 -15.44 -28.36
C GLY A 451 6.90 -15.33 -26.96
N LYS A 452 8.02 -14.62 -26.83
CA LYS A 452 8.71 -14.34 -25.56
C LYS A 452 8.34 -13.00 -24.93
N PHE A 453 7.45 -12.23 -25.55
CA PHE A 453 7.01 -10.93 -25.08
C PHE A 453 5.65 -11.04 -24.44
N LEU A 454 5.52 -10.54 -23.21
CA LEU A 454 4.27 -10.21 -22.55
C LEU A 454 4.17 -8.70 -22.55
N PHE A 455 3.06 -8.15 -22.99
CA PHE A 455 2.81 -6.72 -22.98
C PHE A 455 1.40 -6.40 -22.51
N GLU A 456 1.27 -5.26 -21.88
CA GLU A 456 0.04 -4.83 -21.24
C GLU A 456 -0.11 -3.30 -21.42
N PRO A 457 -0.55 -2.84 -22.61
CA PRO A 457 -1.02 -1.48 -22.78
C PRO A 457 -2.30 -1.27 -22.00
N SER A 458 -2.42 -0.11 -21.38
CA SER A 458 -3.64 0.30 -20.68
C SER A 458 -3.82 1.81 -20.73
N ILE A 459 -5.04 2.25 -20.54
CA ILE A 459 -5.40 3.66 -20.51
C ILE A 459 -6.48 3.87 -19.46
N ARG A 460 -6.36 4.95 -18.69
CA ARG A 460 -7.36 5.43 -17.75
C ARG A 460 -7.79 6.83 -18.15
N PHE A 461 -9.07 7.06 -18.09
CA PHE A 461 -9.72 8.34 -18.21
C PHE A 461 -10.24 8.73 -16.84
N GLN A 462 -9.59 9.69 -16.19
CA GLN A 462 -9.94 10.17 -14.85
C GLN A 462 -10.55 11.55 -14.96
N TYR A 463 -11.82 11.70 -14.61
CA TYR A 463 -12.52 12.96 -14.57
C TYR A 463 -12.73 13.43 -13.14
N TYR A 464 -12.16 14.54 -12.79
CA TYR A 464 -12.27 15.23 -11.52
C TYR A 464 -13.42 16.23 -11.61
N ALA A 465 -14.64 15.78 -11.31
CA ALA A 465 -15.86 16.55 -11.58
C ALA A 465 -15.91 17.89 -10.82
N SER A 466 -15.46 17.91 -9.56
CA SER A 466 -15.39 19.13 -8.74
C SER A 466 -14.41 20.18 -9.26
N LEU A 467 -13.39 19.74 -10.03
CA LEU A 467 -12.42 20.64 -10.66
C LEU A 467 -12.72 20.89 -12.14
N SER A 468 -13.69 20.18 -12.73
CA SER A 468 -13.96 20.16 -14.15
C SER A 468 -12.73 19.82 -15.01
N GLU A 469 -11.82 18.99 -14.49
CA GLU A 469 -10.58 18.59 -15.17
C GLU A 469 -10.63 17.10 -15.56
N MET A 470 -10.09 16.81 -16.76
CA MET A 470 -9.90 15.44 -17.26
C MET A 470 -8.42 15.11 -17.33
N SER A 471 -8.03 13.98 -16.76
CA SER A 471 -6.70 13.39 -16.93
C SER A 471 -6.78 12.15 -17.80
N ILE A 472 -5.98 12.09 -18.87
CA ILE A 472 -5.80 10.92 -19.71
C ILE A 472 -4.48 10.28 -19.34
N GLU A 473 -4.53 9.03 -18.88
CA GLU A 473 -3.41 8.36 -18.24
C GLU A 473 -3.04 7.07 -18.99
N PRO A 474 -2.27 7.17 -20.09
CA PRO A 474 -1.71 5.99 -20.74
C PRO A 474 -0.67 5.33 -19.84
N ARG A 475 -0.70 4.00 -19.78
CA ARG A 475 0.24 3.19 -19.01
C ARG A 475 0.62 1.97 -19.84
N TYR A 476 1.84 1.51 -19.68
CA TYR A 476 2.36 0.39 -20.42
C TYR A 476 3.26 -0.46 -19.53
N ALA A 477 3.03 -1.76 -19.52
CA ALA A 477 3.93 -2.73 -18.91
C ALA A 477 4.34 -3.78 -19.94
N MET A 478 5.59 -4.23 -19.85
CA MET A 478 6.15 -5.25 -20.73
C MET A 478 7.10 -6.16 -19.95
N LYS A 479 7.07 -7.43 -20.30
CA LYS A 479 8.06 -8.41 -19.84
C LYS A 479 8.59 -9.17 -21.04
N PHE A 480 9.91 -9.31 -21.14
CA PHE A 480 10.60 -10.08 -22.15
C PHE A 480 11.30 -11.28 -21.52
N LEU A 481 10.90 -12.47 -21.90
CA LEU A 481 11.47 -13.73 -21.45
C LEU A 481 12.71 -14.07 -22.29
N VAL A 482 13.86 -13.51 -21.87
CA VAL A 482 15.15 -13.75 -22.57
C VAL A 482 15.45 -15.25 -22.59
N SER A 483 15.32 -15.89 -21.44
CA SER A 483 15.48 -17.32 -21.23
C SER A 483 14.55 -17.80 -20.13
N ASP A 484 14.60 -19.09 -19.81
CA ASP A 484 13.87 -19.65 -18.67
C ASP A 484 14.29 -19.08 -17.31
N LYS A 485 15.46 -18.44 -17.25
CA LYS A 485 16.05 -17.90 -16.03
C LYS A 485 16.08 -16.38 -15.98
N ILE A 486 16.06 -15.71 -17.12
CA ILE A 486 16.25 -14.25 -17.21
C ILE A 486 15.02 -13.61 -17.83
N ARG A 487 14.48 -12.60 -17.13
CA ARG A 487 13.33 -11.81 -17.55
C ARG A 487 13.69 -10.32 -17.44
N LEU A 488 13.41 -9.57 -18.48
CA LEU A 488 13.50 -8.12 -18.48
C LEU A 488 12.09 -7.54 -18.30
N LYS A 489 11.98 -6.48 -17.52
CA LYS A 489 10.70 -5.82 -17.20
C LYS A 489 10.79 -4.34 -17.51
N LEU A 490 9.70 -3.78 -18.00
CA LEU A 490 9.52 -2.35 -18.23
C LEU A 490 8.12 -1.96 -17.75
N ALA A 491 8.00 -0.84 -17.05
CA ALA A 491 6.71 -0.20 -16.80
C ALA A 491 6.85 1.32 -16.92
N THR A 492 5.88 1.95 -17.56
CA THR A 492 5.79 3.40 -17.67
C THR A 492 4.34 3.84 -17.58
N GLY A 493 4.10 5.06 -17.13
CA GLY A 493 2.73 5.57 -17.02
C GLY A 493 2.66 7.02 -16.57
N ILE A 494 1.49 7.61 -16.82
CA ILE A 494 1.10 8.94 -16.35
C ILE A 494 0.03 8.76 -15.25
N TYR A 495 0.11 9.61 -14.23
CA TYR A 495 -0.72 9.53 -13.03
C TYR A 495 -1.13 10.93 -12.59
N SER A 496 -2.34 11.05 -12.06
CA SER A 496 -2.83 12.29 -11.45
C SER A 496 -3.52 12.03 -10.11
N GLN A 497 -3.62 13.08 -9.30
CA GLN A 497 -4.19 13.05 -7.96
C GLN A 497 -4.72 14.43 -7.57
N ASN A 498 -5.90 14.46 -6.92
CA ASN A 498 -6.48 15.67 -6.37
C ASN A 498 -6.14 15.86 -4.87
N LEU A 499 -5.96 14.77 -4.14
CA LEU A 499 -5.73 14.79 -2.69
C LEU A 499 -4.35 15.38 -2.36
N ILE A 500 -4.28 16.28 -1.36
CA ILE A 500 -3.09 17.02 -0.95
C ILE A 500 -2.74 16.68 0.49
N ASP A 501 -1.45 16.62 0.76
CA ASP A 501 -0.86 16.35 2.08
C ASP A 501 -0.79 17.63 2.92
N ALA A 502 -1.29 17.56 4.13
CA ALA A 502 -1.18 18.61 5.12
C ALA A 502 -0.18 18.22 6.21
N LYS A 503 1.10 18.40 5.94
CA LYS A 503 2.20 18.07 6.87
C LYS A 503 3.26 19.16 6.92
N SER A 504 4.14 19.06 7.93
CA SER A 504 5.35 19.85 8.01
C SER A 504 6.46 19.24 7.12
N ASP A 505 7.13 20.06 6.31
CA ASP A 505 8.30 19.65 5.54
C ASP A 505 9.62 19.69 6.36
N ARG A 506 9.57 20.23 7.57
CA ARG A 506 10.74 20.45 8.43
C ARG A 506 11.00 19.30 9.39
N ASP A 507 9.97 18.55 9.75
CA ASP A 507 10.01 17.56 10.81
C ASP A 507 10.02 16.14 10.26
N VAL A 508 10.95 15.33 10.73
CA VAL A 508 11.00 13.89 10.43
C VAL A 508 9.82 13.17 11.08
N VAL A 509 9.39 13.65 12.25
CA VAL A 509 8.27 13.11 13.01
C VAL A 509 7.06 13.99 12.80
N ASN A 510 6.03 13.45 12.17
CA ASN A 510 4.78 14.13 11.98
C ASN A 510 3.60 13.21 12.37
N LEU A 511 3.09 13.38 13.57
CA LEU A 511 1.94 12.62 14.05
C LEU A 511 0.62 13.19 13.52
N PHE A 512 0.55 14.51 13.27
CA PHE A 512 -0.63 15.12 12.66
C PHE A 512 -0.55 15.01 11.15
N TYR A 513 -1.37 14.12 10.59
CA TYR A 513 -1.43 13.85 9.17
C TYR A 513 -2.81 14.21 8.63
N GLY A 514 -2.88 15.33 7.92
CA GLY A 514 -4.13 15.92 7.43
C GLY A 514 -4.32 15.74 5.92
N PHE A 515 -5.57 15.84 5.51
CA PHE A 515 -6.01 15.69 4.14
C PHE A 515 -6.70 16.96 3.64
N LEU A 516 -6.31 17.39 2.46
CA LEU A 516 -6.88 18.51 1.72
C LEU A 516 -7.20 18.06 0.30
N SER A 517 -8.08 18.74 -0.37
CA SER A 517 -8.40 18.49 -1.78
C SER A 517 -8.80 19.78 -2.48
N GLY A 518 -8.72 19.82 -3.83
CA GLY A 518 -9.20 20.92 -4.61
C GLY A 518 -8.59 22.27 -4.22
N PRO A 519 -7.26 22.46 -4.30
CA PRO A 519 -6.64 23.70 -3.85
C PRO A 519 -7.22 24.89 -4.64
N ASP A 520 -7.87 25.78 -3.96
CA ASP A 520 -8.60 26.93 -4.54
C ASP A 520 -7.75 28.22 -4.54
N ASN A 521 -6.80 28.32 -3.63
CA ASN A 521 -5.94 29.49 -3.46
C ASN A 521 -4.47 29.20 -3.88
N LEU A 522 -4.29 28.70 -5.11
CA LEU A 522 -2.97 28.48 -5.72
C LEU A 522 -2.35 29.79 -6.25
N PRO A 523 -1.03 29.88 -6.37
CA PRO A 523 -0.37 30.90 -7.18
C PRO A 523 -0.85 30.88 -8.63
N GLU A 524 -0.90 32.03 -9.28
CA GLU A 524 -1.28 32.10 -10.69
C GLU A 524 -0.19 31.60 -11.65
N LYS A 525 1.06 31.73 -11.23
CA LYS A 525 2.23 31.29 -11.99
C LYS A 525 3.23 30.50 -11.15
N TYR A 526 3.95 29.63 -11.82
CA TYR A 526 5.10 28.92 -11.28
C TYR A 526 6.25 29.01 -12.27
N LYS A 527 7.39 29.52 -11.80
CA LYS A 527 8.58 29.79 -12.65
C LYS A 527 8.23 30.54 -13.95
N GLY A 528 7.32 31.50 -13.85
CA GLY A 528 6.86 32.35 -14.95
C GLY A 528 5.84 31.74 -15.91
N GLN A 529 5.45 30.47 -15.71
CA GLN A 529 4.41 29.78 -16.49
C GLN A 529 3.08 29.80 -15.76
N GLU A 530 1.98 30.01 -16.48
CA GLU A 530 0.64 29.95 -15.90
C GLU A 530 0.29 28.52 -15.40
N ILE A 531 -0.31 28.42 -14.21
CA ILE A 531 -0.80 27.19 -13.66
C ILE A 531 -2.21 26.95 -14.21
N THR A 532 -2.33 25.95 -15.09
CA THR A 532 -3.59 25.61 -15.78
C THR A 532 -4.33 24.42 -15.17
N SER A 533 -3.76 23.76 -14.17
CA SER A 533 -4.33 22.58 -13.54
C SER A 533 -4.15 22.66 -12.04
N LYS A 534 -5.15 22.16 -11.29
CA LYS A 534 -5.09 22.02 -9.84
C LYS A 534 -4.59 20.63 -9.38
N LEU A 535 -4.39 19.71 -10.31
CA LEU A 535 -4.02 18.33 -10.03
C LEU A 535 -2.52 18.19 -9.79
N GLN A 536 -2.18 17.30 -8.86
CA GLN A 536 -0.84 16.75 -8.78
C GLN A 536 -0.63 15.76 -9.94
N LYS A 537 0.55 15.78 -10.55
CA LYS A 537 0.87 14.96 -11.73
C LYS A 537 2.23 14.30 -11.61
N ALA A 538 2.31 13.04 -11.98
CA ALA A 538 3.56 12.29 -12.02
C ALA A 538 3.68 11.40 -13.26
N GLN A 539 4.91 11.12 -13.64
CA GLN A 539 5.28 10.19 -14.69
C GLN A 539 6.26 9.17 -14.13
N HIS A 540 6.06 7.89 -14.42
CA HIS A 540 6.93 6.81 -13.97
C HIS A 540 7.60 6.14 -15.16
N ALA A 541 8.88 5.77 -14.99
CA ALA A 541 9.62 4.89 -15.87
C ALA A 541 10.43 3.92 -14.99
N ILE A 542 10.22 2.62 -15.18
CA ILE A 542 10.82 1.57 -14.37
C ILE A 542 11.33 0.49 -15.30
N PHE A 543 12.59 0.10 -15.12
CA PHE A 543 13.20 -1.02 -15.82
C PHE A 543 13.76 -2.02 -14.80
N GLY A 544 13.53 -3.32 -15.04
CA GLY A 544 13.97 -4.35 -14.13
C GLY A 544 14.51 -5.58 -14.82
N ILE A 545 15.37 -6.30 -14.09
CA ILE A 545 15.94 -7.59 -14.49
C ILE A 545 15.67 -8.58 -13.38
N GLU A 546 14.97 -9.66 -13.70
CA GLU A 546 14.80 -10.81 -12.82
C GLU A 546 15.69 -11.96 -13.30
N TYR A 547 16.44 -12.53 -12.37
CA TYR A 547 17.36 -13.64 -12.68
C TYR A 547 17.25 -14.76 -11.65
N ASP A 548 16.84 -15.94 -12.12
CA ASP A 548 16.83 -17.19 -11.35
C ASP A 548 18.19 -17.88 -11.49
N ILE A 549 19.15 -17.53 -10.63
CA ILE A 549 20.54 -18.07 -10.69
C ILE A 549 20.51 -19.60 -10.59
N ILE A 550 19.90 -20.09 -9.52
CA ILE A 550 19.67 -21.51 -9.25
C ILE A 550 18.23 -21.75 -8.84
N LYS A 551 17.82 -23.01 -8.67
CA LYS A 551 16.43 -23.37 -8.36
C LYS A 551 15.78 -22.59 -7.20
N HIS A 552 16.56 -22.11 -6.24
CA HIS A 552 16.07 -21.55 -4.98
C HIS A 552 16.52 -20.11 -4.72
N VAL A 553 17.16 -19.47 -5.71
CA VAL A 553 17.64 -18.10 -5.61
C VAL A 553 17.09 -17.28 -6.76
N THR A 554 16.35 -16.23 -6.42
CA THR A 554 15.88 -15.23 -7.37
C THR A 554 16.48 -13.88 -7.02
N ILE A 555 17.09 -13.23 -8.01
CA ILE A 555 17.56 -11.85 -7.92
C ILE A 555 16.62 -10.98 -8.74
N ASN A 556 16.28 -9.82 -8.19
CA ASN A 556 15.58 -8.75 -8.88
C ASN A 556 16.39 -7.45 -8.73
N LEU A 557 16.69 -6.80 -9.84
CA LEU A 557 17.34 -5.51 -9.91
C LEU A 557 16.42 -4.57 -10.69
N GLU A 558 16.03 -3.45 -10.08
CA GLU A 558 15.14 -2.46 -10.68
C GLU A 558 15.76 -1.06 -10.62
N GLY A 559 15.82 -0.37 -11.75
CA GLY A 559 16.06 1.06 -11.82
C GLY A 559 14.73 1.79 -12.01
N TYR A 560 14.54 2.91 -11.32
CA TYR A 560 13.33 3.70 -11.45
C TYR A 560 13.63 5.19 -11.60
N TYR A 561 12.74 5.88 -12.32
CA TYR A 561 12.67 7.33 -12.41
C TYR A 561 11.21 7.76 -12.29
N LYS A 562 10.91 8.65 -11.36
CA LYS A 562 9.62 9.31 -11.20
C LYS A 562 9.82 10.80 -11.36
N ASN A 563 9.10 11.41 -12.28
CA ASN A 563 9.03 12.85 -12.47
C ASN A 563 7.71 13.38 -11.90
N PHE A 564 7.77 14.20 -10.87
CA PHE A 564 6.63 14.90 -10.32
C PHE A 564 6.58 16.28 -11.00
N SER A 565 5.81 16.38 -12.07
CA SER A 565 5.72 17.58 -12.88
C SER A 565 4.93 18.69 -12.21
N GLN A 566 4.03 18.35 -11.28
CA GLN A 566 3.29 19.29 -10.45
C GLN A 566 2.88 18.59 -9.15
N LEU A 567 3.22 19.21 -8.04
CA LEU A 567 2.75 18.88 -6.71
C LEU A 567 2.19 20.13 -6.06
N SER A 568 1.20 19.98 -5.19
CA SER A 568 0.67 21.06 -4.35
C SER A 568 1.02 20.78 -2.89
N ASN A 569 1.45 21.80 -2.18
CA ASN A 569 1.77 21.71 -0.75
C ASN A 569 1.22 22.94 -0.03
N ILE A 570 1.02 22.83 1.30
CA ILE A 570 0.65 23.99 2.13
C ILE A 570 1.78 25.00 2.10
N ASN A 571 1.42 26.28 1.98
CA ASN A 571 2.41 27.36 1.95
C ASN A 571 3.03 27.58 3.34
N ARG A 572 4.23 27.07 3.51
CA ARG A 572 5.04 27.23 4.72
C ARG A 572 5.52 28.66 4.97
N ASN A 573 5.45 29.53 3.97
CA ASN A 573 5.94 30.91 4.03
C ASN A 573 4.82 31.95 4.19
N LYS A 574 3.54 31.50 4.30
CA LYS A 574 2.40 32.41 4.43
C LYS A 574 2.47 33.20 5.73
N ILE A 575 2.52 34.53 5.60
CA ILE A 575 2.49 35.48 6.73
C ILE A 575 1.40 36.53 6.60
N PHE A 576 0.76 36.65 5.44
CA PHE A 576 -0.33 37.57 5.18
C PHE A 576 -1.60 36.82 4.74
N ASP A 577 -2.76 37.40 5.07
CA ASP A 577 -4.01 36.93 4.50
C ASP A 577 -4.08 37.32 3.01
N ASP A 578 -4.74 36.53 2.19
CA ASP A 578 -4.82 36.78 0.74
C ASP A 578 -5.59 38.06 0.44
N VAL A 579 -6.62 38.35 1.24
CA VAL A 579 -7.42 39.57 1.18
C VAL A 579 -7.26 40.30 2.52
N ASP A 580 -6.27 41.16 2.63
CA ASP A 580 -6.11 42.04 3.77
C ASP A 580 -6.68 43.43 3.41
N PRO A 581 -7.86 43.81 3.94
CA PRO A 581 -8.48 45.08 3.64
C PRO A 581 -7.66 46.30 4.11
N TYR A 582 -6.70 46.08 5.03
CA TYR A 582 -5.80 47.13 5.53
C TYR A 582 -4.51 47.25 4.72
N ASN A 583 -4.27 46.35 3.77
CA ASN A 583 -3.04 46.28 2.99
C ASN A 583 -3.22 47.03 1.68
N VAL A 584 -3.61 48.31 1.73
CA VAL A 584 -3.84 49.17 0.59
C VAL A 584 -2.80 50.30 0.57
N LYS A 585 -2.17 50.49 -0.55
CA LYS A 585 -1.36 51.68 -0.83
C LYS A 585 -2.23 52.70 -1.58
N ILE A 586 -2.38 53.89 -0.99
CA ILE A 586 -3.08 54.99 -1.67
C ILE A 586 -2.11 55.62 -2.70
N ILE A 587 -2.40 55.50 -3.98
CA ILE A 587 -1.66 56.11 -5.06
C ILE A 587 -2.65 57.01 -5.81
N ASN A 588 -2.36 58.32 -5.87
CA ASN A 588 -3.22 59.33 -6.48
C ASN A 588 -4.66 59.35 -5.96
N GLY A 589 -4.87 59.10 -4.66
CA GLY A 589 -6.19 59.11 -4.04
C GLY A 589 -6.99 57.82 -4.28
N VAL A 590 -6.44 56.82 -4.96
CA VAL A 590 -7.07 55.52 -5.18
C VAL A 590 -6.38 54.48 -4.28
N ALA A 591 -7.18 53.73 -3.54
CA ALA A 591 -6.69 52.58 -2.74
C ALA A 591 -6.30 51.46 -3.70
N ASN A 592 -5.00 51.18 -3.82
CA ASN A 592 -4.48 50.01 -4.53
C ASN A 592 -4.06 48.96 -3.53
N PRO A 593 -4.42 47.71 -3.71
CA PRO A 593 -3.90 46.62 -2.88
C PRO A 593 -2.39 46.65 -2.85
N LEU A 594 -1.76 46.61 -1.69
CA LEU A 594 -0.32 46.38 -1.60
C LEU A 594 -0.07 44.96 -2.14
N TYR A 595 0.58 44.90 -3.27
CA TYR A 595 0.90 43.64 -3.90
C TYR A 595 1.94 42.92 -3.06
N LYS A 596 1.47 41.92 -2.31
CA LYS A 596 2.32 40.96 -1.64
C LYS A 596 2.57 39.79 -2.59
N PRO A 597 3.80 39.30 -2.67
CA PRO A 597 4.09 38.12 -3.50
C PRO A 597 3.24 36.92 -3.11
N ASP A 598 2.87 36.08 -4.07
CA ASP A 598 2.03 34.90 -3.86
C ASP A 598 2.58 33.96 -2.78
N TYR A 599 3.88 33.77 -2.73
CA TYR A 599 4.53 32.91 -1.73
C TYR A 599 4.38 33.38 -0.28
N LEU A 600 3.95 34.64 -0.03
CA LEU A 600 3.71 35.17 1.33
C LEU A 600 2.22 35.21 1.70
N ARG A 601 1.29 35.04 0.76
CA ARG A 601 -0.16 35.22 0.98
C ARG A 601 -1.03 34.02 0.59
N LYS A 602 -0.67 33.29 -0.46
CA LYS A 602 -1.44 32.14 -0.94
C LYS A 602 -1.42 31.00 0.09
N ASP A 603 -2.46 30.17 0.12
CA ASP A 603 -2.56 29.03 1.04
C ASP A 603 -1.71 27.85 0.61
N PHE A 604 -1.49 27.72 -0.70
CA PHE A 604 -0.74 26.65 -1.31
C PHE A 604 0.45 27.14 -2.11
N ILE A 605 1.45 26.29 -2.24
CA ILE A 605 2.59 26.44 -3.14
C ILE A 605 2.59 25.30 -4.14
N ILE A 606 3.14 25.56 -5.33
CA ILE A 606 3.44 24.54 -6.33
C ILE A 606 4.88 24.10 -6.18
N GLU A 607 5.08 22.81 -6.28
CA GLU A 607 6.40 22.17 -6.29
C GLU A 607 6.54 21.27 -7.52
N THR A 608 7.76 21.10 -7.96
CA THR A 608 8.16 20.09 -8.92
C THR A 608 9.25 19.21 -8.31
N GLY A 609 9.53 18.07 -8.90
CA GLY A 609 10.64 17.28 -8.41
C GLY A 609 10.80 15.95 -9.13
N ASN A 610 11.82 15.24 -8.73
CA ASN A 610 12.07 13.90 -9.23
C ASN A 610 12.53 12.96 -8.12
N ALA A 611 12.32 11.68 -8.36
CA ALA A 611 12.87 10.62 -7.54
C ALA A 611 13.43 9.53 -8.45
N TYR A 612 14.65 9.09 -8.19
CA TYR A 612 15.30 8.06 -8.98
C TYR A 612 16.21 7.18 -8.11
N GLY A 613 16.43 5.97 -8.56
CA GLY A 613 17.23 5.05 -7.79
C GLY A 613 17.31 3.66 -8.38
N VAL A 614 17.98 2.79 -7.62
CA VAL A 614 18.17 1.38 -7.95
C VAL A 614 17.84 0.54 -6.73
N ASP A 615 16.99 -0.46 -6.93
CA ASP A 615 16.61 -1.43 -5.92
C ASP A 615 17.15 -2.82 -6.29
N PHE A 616 17.87 -3.43 -5.39
CA PHE A 616 18.36 -4.81 -5.47
C PHE A 616 17.63 -5.68 -4.45
N SER A 617 17.20 -6.86 -4.86
CA SER A 617 16.57 -7.85 -3.98
C SER A 617 17.05 -9.25 -4.34
N MET A 618 17.46 -10.02 -3.36
CA MET A 618 17.82 -11.42 -3.48
C MET A 618 17.03 -12.26 -2.48
N LYS A 619 16.25 -13.23 -2.98
CA LYS A 619 15.50 -14.18 -2.15
C LYS A 619 16.05 -15.59 -2.33
N TYR A 620 16.26 -16.28 -1.20
CA TYR A 620 16.53 -17.70 -1.12
C TYR A 620 15.44 -18.33 -0.24
N ASP A 621 14.66 -19.25 -0.77
CA ASP A 621 13.64 -20.01 -0.02
C ASP A 621 13.80 -21.50 -0.34
N TYR A 622 14.38 -22.24 0.58
CA TYR A 622 14.57 -23.68 0.42
C TYR A 622 14.50 -24.42 1.75
N LYS A 623 13.62 -25.40 1.82
CA LYS A 623 13.42 -26.27 3.01
C LYS A 623 13.20 -25.49 4.30
N ARG A 624 14.23 -25.39 5.12
CA ARG A 624 14.22 -24.80 6.46
C ARG A 624 14.76 -23.36 6.50
N VAL A 625 15.32 -22.90 5.40
CA VAL A 625 16.05 -21.64 5.34
C VAL A 625 15.33 -20.68 4.41
N TYR A 626 15.04 -19.50 4.91
CA TYR A 626 14.60 -18.36 4.12
C TYR A 626 15.57 -17.21 4.33
N ILE A 627 16.10 -16.63 3.26
CA ILE A 627 16.96 -15.45 3.30
C ILE A 627 16.40 -14.43 2.33
N TRP A 628 16.28 -13.20 2.78
CA TRP A 628 15.92 -12.09 1.93
C TRP A 628 16.86 -10.92 2.19
N ALA A 629 17.65 -10.54 1.18
CA ALA A 629 18.53 -9.40 1.20
C ALA A 629 17.99 -8.32 0.26
N VAL A 630 17.88 -7.11 0.75
CA VAL A 630 17.40 -5.95 0.01
C VAL A 630 18.39 -4.80 0.18
N TYR A 631 18.69 -4.13 -0.91
CA TYR A 631 19.42 -2.86 -0.91
C TYR A 631 18.72 -1.89 -1.83
N SER A 632 18.47 -0.69 -1.35
CA SER A 632 17.89 0.41 -2.11
C SER A 632 18.82 1.62 -2.07
N LEU A 633 19.13 2.16 -3.24
CA LEU A 633 19.77 3.45 -3.40
C LEU A 633 18.75 4.41 -4.02
N GLY A 634 18.41 5.49 -3.33
CA GLY A 634 17.39 6.43 -3.78
C GLY A 634 17.79 7.89 -3.60
N TYR A 635 17.33 8.73 -4.50
CA TYR A 635 17.49 10.19 -4.49
C TYR A 635 16.15 10.84 -4.71
N VAL A 636 15.84 11.86 -3.91
CA VAL A 636 14.61 12.64 -4.04
C VAL A 636 14.96 14.11 -4.01
N ASN A 637 14.52 14.85 -5.03
CA ASN A 637 14.69 16.29 -5.12
C ASN A 637 13.33 16.97 -5.27
N ARG A 638 13.19 18.14 -4.67
CA ARG A 638 12.02 19.02 -4.78
C ARG A 638 12.48 20.43 -5.06
N SER A 639 11.64 21.16 -5.76
CA SER A 639 11.83 22.57 -6.06
C SER A 639 10.51 23.29 -5.88
N ASP A 640 10.47 24.26 -4.97
CA ASP A 640 9.46 25.30 -4.99
C ASP A 640 10.04 26.50 -5.75
N GLU A 641 9.33 27.54 -5.97
CA GLU A 641 9.84 28.69 -6.75
C GLU A 641 11.04 29.41 -6.07
N LEU A 642 11.23 29.20 -4.77
CA LEU A 642 12.21 29.91 -3.95
C LEU A 642 13.49 29.11 -3.73
N GLN A 643 13.41 27.78 -3.66
CA GLN A 643 14.54 26.93 -3.31
C GLN A 643 14.44 25.52 -3.91
N ASP A 644 15.60 24.93 -4.13
CA ASP A 644 15.75 23.50 -4.42
C ASP A 644 16.17 22.78 -3.14
N TYR A 645 15.49 21.71 -2.78
CA TYR A 645 15.76 21.01 -1.53
C TYR A 645 15.53 19.51 -1.62
N VAL A 646 16.10 18.76 -0.70
CA VAL A 646 15.81 17.34 -0.49
C VAL A 646 14.77 17.22 0.63
N PRO A 647 13.70 16.44 0.45
CA PRO A 647 12.70 16.28 1.51
C PRO A 647 13.26 15.49 2.70
N HIS A 648 12.67 15.69 3.89
CA HIS A 648 13.11 15.06 5.14
C HIS A 648 13.15 13.52 5.11
N TYR A 649 12.50 12.88 4.16
CA TYR A 649 12.48 11.43 3.96
C TYR A 649 13.47 10.91 2.88
N ASP A 650 14.38 11.74 2.37
CA ASP A 650 15.42 11.35 1.42
C ASP A 650 16.49 10.50 2.10
N ARG A 651 16.23 9.20 2.21
CA ARG A 651 17.20 8.21 2.70
C ARG A 651 17.93 7.60 1.52
N ARG A 652 19.24 7.91 1.39
CA ARG A 652 20.05 7.49 0.23
C ARG A 652 20.27 5.99 0.18
N HIS A 653 20.71 5.40 1.27
CA HIS A 653 21.01 3.97 1.38
C HIS A 653 20.06 3.32 2.38
N ASN A 654 19.44 2.22 1.97
CA ASN A 654 18.59 1.41 2.83
C ASN A 654 18.93 -0.07 2.58
N VAL A 655 19.35 -0.80 3.63
CA VAL A 655 19.69 -2.22 3.59
C VAL A 655 18.80 -2.97 4.54
N ASN A 656 18.25 -4.10 4.10
CA ASN A 656 17.53 -5.03 4.96
C ASN A 656 18.02 -6.45 4.70
N LEU A 657 18.38 -7.16 5.76
CA LEU A 657 18.78 -8.55 5.73
C LEU A 657 17.86 -9.34 6.64
N LEU A 658 17.20 -10.33 6.10
CA LEU A 658 16.28 -11.24 6.77
C LEU A 658 16.81 -12.67 6.69
N LEU A 659 16.79 -13.36 7.83
CA LEU A 659 17.05 -14.79 7.92
C LEU A 659 15.96 -15.43 8.76
N SER A 660 15.30 -16.47 8.23
CA SER A 660 14.42 -17.36 8.99
C SER A 660 14.92 -18.79 8.86
N TYR A 661 15.04 -19.47 10.01
CA TYR A 661 15.50 -20.85 10.07
C TYR A 661 14.59 -21.70 10.96
N VAL A 662 14.05 -22.78 10.37
CA VAL A 662 13.18 -23.74 11.09
C VAL A 662 14.01 -24.91 11.59
N ILE A 663 13.94 -25.19 12.91
CA ILE A 663 14.77 -26.16 13.62
C ILE A 663 13.91 -27.31 14.17
N GLY A 664 14.56 -28.44 14.42
CA GLY A 664 13.94 -29.61 15.03
C GLY A 664 13.39 -30.62 14.03
N ALA A 665 13.20 -31.87 14.48
CA ALA A 665 12.63 -32.95 13.67
C ALA A 665 11.15 -32.70 13.34
N LYS A 666 10.41 -32.09 14.27
CA LYS A 666 9.00 -31.74 14.13
C LYS A 666 8.77 -30.35 13.51
N LEU A 667 9.84 -29.63 13.13
CA LEU A 667 9.78 -28.25 12.60
C LEU A 667 9.05 -27.28 13.54
N ASP A 668 9.23 -27.46 14.83
CA ASP A 668 8.49 -26.80 15.89
C ASP A 668 9.21 -25.60 16.51
N TRP A 669 10.47 -25.38 16.14
CA TRP A 669 11.23 -24.19 16.46
C TRP A 669 11.44 -23.35 15.23
N GLU A 670 11.32 -22.02 15.34
CA GLU A 670 11.60 -21.07 14.28
C GLU A 670 12.42 -19.92 14.85
N PHE A 671 13.54 -19.63 14.22
CA PHE A 671 14.43 -18.52 14.56
C PHE A 671 14.47 -17.51 13.42
N ASN A 672 14.11 -16.26 13.70
CA ASN A 672 14.04 -15.18 12.75
C ASN A 672 14.98 -14.05 13.17
N ILE A 673 15.77 -13.55 12.23
CA ILE A 673 16.69 -12.41 12.41
C ILE A 673 16.36 -11.38 11.35
N ARG A 674 16.39 -10.11 11.74
CA ARG A 674 16.36 -8.97 10.84
C ARG A 674 17.47 -8.01 11.23
N TRP A 675 18.30 -7.63 10.28
CA TRP A 675 19.19 -6.50 10.42
C TRP A 675 18.84 -5.46 9.36
N ASN A 676 18.72 -4.20 9.79
CA ASN A 676 18.50 -3.11 8.87
C ASN A 676 19.48 -1.97 9.10
N TYR A 677 19.83 -1.30 8.01
CA TYR A 677 20.69 -0.13 7.97
C TYR A 677 20.05 0.94 7.10
N GLY A 678 20.15 2.20 7.50
CA GLY A 678 19.70 3.33 6.72
C GLY A 678 20.63 4.54 6.91
N SER A 679 21.00 5.19 5.81
CA SER A 679 21.70 6.49 5.91
C SER A 679 20.79 7.52 6.60
N GLY A 680 21.42 8.52 7.21
CA GLY A 680 20.72 9.55 8.00
C GLY A 680 19.69 10.32 7.18
N PHE A 681 18.57 10.65 7.81
CA PHE A 681 17.56 11.51 7.23
C PHE A 681 18.02 12.97 7.19
N PRO A 682 17.60 13.74 6.15
CA PRO A 682 17.77 15.18 6.17
C PRO A 682 16.93 15.83 7.29
N PHE A 683 17.39 16.94 7.80
CA PHE A 683 16.64 17.78 8.72
C PHE A 683 16.99 19.25 8.53
N THR A 684 16.07 20.15 8.90
CA THR A 684 16.29 21.59 8.84
C THR A 684 17.02 22.04 10.10
N LYS A 685 18.19 22.63 9.94
CA LYS A 685 18.99 23.13 11.06
C LYS A 685 18.34 24.35 11.71
N VAL A 686 18.50 24.47 13.00
CA VAL A 686 18.18 25.69 13.75
C VAL A 686 19.44 26.54 13.85
N THR A 687 19.39 27.76 13.33
CA THR A 687 20.50 28.71 13.35
C THR A 687 20.48 29.61 14.57
N GLY A 688 19.31 29.79 15.20
CA GLY A 688 19.19 30.59 16.40
C GLY A 688 17.75 30.61 16.94
N ASN A 689 17.60 31.22 18.10
CA ASN A 689 16.31 31.51 18.69
C ASN A 689 16.19 33.01 18.96
N TYR A 690 14.98 33.51 18.91
CA TYR A 690 14.66 34.90 19.23
C TYR A 690 13.43 34.98 20.11
N GLU A 691 13.32 36.04 20.90
CA GLU A 691 12.12 36.31 21.66
C GLU A 691 11.06 36.90 20.74
N LYS A 692 9.94 36.16 20.59
CA LYS A 692 8.79 36.58 19.78
C LYS A 692 7.85 37.38 20.66
N LEU A 693 8.03 38.68 20.70
CA LEU A 693 7.15 39.58 21.43
C LEU A 693 5.78 39.66 20.78
N ASN A 694 4.74 39.52 21.56
CA ASN A 694 3.37 39.68 21.10
C ASN A 694 2.87 41.09 21.38
N PHE A 695 2.66 41.89 20.32
CA PHE A 695 2.16 43.27 20.42
C PHE A 695 0.66 43.37 20.13
N SER A 696 -0.10 42.29 20.27
CA SER A 696 -1.53 42.29 19.94
C SER A 696 -2.43 43.08 20.89
N ASP A 697 -1.91 43.43 22.07
CA ASP A 697 -2.65 44.23 23.06
C ASP A 697 -1.88 45.50 23.39
N ILE A 698 -2.48 46.64 23.10
CA ILE A 698 -1.93 47.99 23.36
C ILE A 698 -1.67 48.26 24.87
N ASN A 699 -2.35 47.54 25.74
CA ASN A 699 -2.23 47.65 27.20
C ASN A 699 -1.19 46.71 27.82
N GLN A 700 -0.50 45.89 27.05
CA GLN A 700 0.53 45.02 27.57
C GLN A 700 1.83 45.81 27.88
N ASN A 701 2.29 45.65 29.10
CA ASN A 701 3.57 46.24 29.52
C ASN A 701 4.70 45.37 28.93
N ILE A 702 5.41 45.86 27.90
CA ILE A 702 6.48 45.21 27.18
C ILE A 702 7.58 44.73 28.14
N THR A 703 7.77 45.43 29.28
CA THR A 703 8.83 45.06 30.25
C THR A 703 8.47 43.89 31.16
N THR A 704 7.19 43.51 31.22
CA THR A 704 6.70 42.38 32.05
C THR A 704 6.14 41.23 31.27
N THR A 705 5.97 41.36 29.95
CA THR A 705 5.47 40.31 29.07
C THR A 705 6.63 39.48 28.59
N ASN A 706 6.73 38.23 29.04
CA ASN A 706 7.67 37.26 28.45
C ASN A 706 7.15 36.84 27.07
N GLY A 707 7.97 37.02 26.06
CA GLY A 707 7.66 36.57 24.69
C GLY A 707 7.77 35.05 24.55
N GLU A 708 7.12 34.53 23.52
CA GLU A 708 7.32 33.14 23.07
C GLU A 708 8.73 33.02 22.42
N ILE A 709 9.33 31.85 22.51
CA ILE A 709 10.58 31.57 21.79
C ILE A 709 10.27 31.30 20.33
N GLY A 710 10.72 32.18 19.44
CA GLY A 710 10.76 31.97 18.01
C GLY A 710 12.03 31.25 17.58
N THR A 711 11.96 30.44 16.56
CA THR A 711 13.09 29.68 16.01
C THR A 711 13.49 30.23 14.65
N LEU A 712 14.78 30.51 14.47
CA LEU A 712 15.37 30.83 13.16
C LEU A 712 15.89 29.55 12.54
N TYR A 713 15.37 29.23 11.36
CA TYR A 713 15.74 28.03 10.61
C TYR A 713 16.73 28.38 9.50
N ASP A 714 17.60 27.45 9.18
CA ASP A 714 18.41 27.40 7.97
C ASP A 714 17.53 27.04 6.75
N GLU A 715 18.12 26.95 5.56
CA GLU A 715 17.46 26.38 4.40
C GLU A 715 16.94 24.96 4.67
N LEU A 716 15.89 24.55 3.95
CA LEU A 716 15.23 23.27 4.21
C LEU A 716 16.20 22.09 4.07
N ASN A 717 16.24 21.27 5.13
CA ASN A 717 16.84 19.93 5.11
C ASN A 717 18.34 19.88 4.73
N THR A 718 19.10 20.93 5.04
CA THR A 718 20.55 21.01 4.80
C THR A 718 21.39 20.16 5.75
N GLY A 719 20.84 19.78 6.92
CA GLY A 719 21.48 18.86 7.86
C GLY A 719 21.20 17.40 7.52
N ARG A 720 22.06 16.50 8.02
CA ARG A 720 21.77 15.05 7.99
C ARG A 720 21.99 14.45 9.37
N LEU A 721 21.02 13.62 9.80
CA LEU A 721 21.14 12.82 11.01
C LEU A 721 22.21 11.72 10.81
N PRO A 722 22.76 11.16 11.92
CA PRO A 722 23.58 9.97 11.83
C PRO A 722 22.87 8.80 11.18
N GLU A 723 23.65 7.83 10.70
CA GLU A 723 23.11 6.58 10.17
C GLU A 723 22.39 5.78 11.26
N TYR A 724 21.36 5.08 10.83
CA TYR A 724 20.54 4.18 11.62
C TYR A 724 20.91 2.73 11.32
N HIS A 725 21.04 1.88 12.34
CA HIS A 725 21.00 0.43 12.15
C HIS A 725 20.48 -0.29 13.39
N ARG A 726 19.83 -1.43 13.17
CA ARG A 726 19.19 -2.21 14.22
C ARG A 726 19.21 -3.70 13.90
N LEU A 727 19.39 -4.51 14.91
CA LEU A 727 19.25 -5.96 14.87
C LEU A 727 18.08 -6.37 15.72
N ASP A 728 17.15 -7.09 15.11
CA ASP A 728 15.98 -7.67 15.77
C ASP A 728 16.02 -9.19 15.60
N PHE A 729 15.59 -9.95 16.60
CA PHE A 729 15.43 -11.37 16.48
C PHE A 729 14.18 -11.90 17.22
N THR A 730 13.68 -13.04 16.78
CA THR A 730 12.56 -13.74 17.41
C THR A 730 12.82 -15.24 17.40
N LEU A 731 12.59 -15.88 18.54
CA LEU A 731 12.56 -17.31 18.69
C LEU A 731 11.12 -17.75 18.97
N LYS A 732 10.60 -18.68 18.17
CA LYS A 732 9.25 -19.24 18.33
C LYS A 732 9.33 -20.74 18.63
N LYS A 733 8.44 -21.20 19.49
CA LYS A 733 8.24 -22.64 19.77
C LYS A 733 6.76 -22.98 19.66
N LYS A 734 6.45 -24.01 18.85
CA LYS A 734 5.10 -24.52 18.67
C LYS A 734 4.91 -25.80 19.47
N PHE A 735 3.75 -25.91 20.13
CA PHE A 735 3.30 -27.08 20.85
C PHE A 735 1.94 -27.52 20.28
N GLU A 736 1.84 -28.74 19.84
CA GLU A 736 0.56 -29.35 19.47
C GLU A 736 -0.13 -29.83 20.77
N ILE A 737 -1.19 -29.12 21.19
CA ILE A 737 -1.94 -29.45 22.42
C ILE A 737 -3.02 -30.49 22.11
N ALA A 738 -3.67 -30.35 20.95
CA ALA A 738 -4.69 -31.29 20.48
C ALA A 738 -4.65 -31.32 18.93
N LYS A 739 -5.39 -32.24 18.31
CA LYS A 739 -5.45 -32.45 16.87
C LYS A 739 -5.63 -31.16 16.04
N ASN A 740 -6.36 -30.19 16.59
CA ASN A 740 -6.66 -28.91 15.92
C ASN A 740 -6.26 -27.70 16.77
N SER A 741 -5.46 -27.89 17.81
CA SER A 741 -5.09 -26.79 18.71
C SER A 741 -3.58 -26.74 18.89
N THR A 742 -3.03 -25.56 18.65
CA THR A 742 -1.60 -25.29 18.79
C THR A 742 -1.38 -24.11 19.72
N LEU A 743 -0.38 -24.24 20.60
CA LEU A 743 0.16 -23.15 21.39
C LEU A 743 1.52 -22.77 20.80
N GLU A 744 1.70 -21.50 20.47
CA GLU A 744 2.98 -20.95 20.05
C GLU A 744 3.45 -19.93 21.08
N LEU A 745 4.65 -20.15 21.61
CA LEU A 745 5.35 -19.18 22.45
C LEU A 745 6.40 -18.48 21.60
N ASN A 746 6.53 -17.19 21.76
CA ASN A 746 7.57 -16.41 21.10
C ASN A 746 8.28 -15.48 22.10
N VAL A 747 9.57 -15.33 21.88
CA VAL A 747 10.45 -14.40 22.58
C VAL A 747 11.13 -13.57 21.51
N SER A 748 10.99 -12.27 21.60
CA SER A 748 11.56 -11.35 20.64
C SER A 748 12.42 -10.31 21.31
N VAL A 749 13.40 -9.78 20.60
CA VAL A 749 14.22 -8.66 21.04
C VAL A 749 14.31 -7.67 19.88
N THR A 750 13.91 -6.45 20.14
CA THR A 750 14.11 -5.30 19.27
C THR A 750 15.38 -4.58 19.70
N ASN A 751 16.19 -4.12 18.75
CA ASN A 751 17.46 -3.43 18.98
C ASN A 751 18.41 -4.22 19.91
N ALA A 752 18.76 -5.43 19.50
CA ALA A 752 19.46 -6.42 20.33
C ALA A 752 20.84 -5.97 20.85
N TYR A 753 21.49 -5.01 20.22
CA TYR A 753 22.78 -4.44 20.68
C TYR A 753 22.65 -3.04 21.27
N ASP A 754 21.40 -2.62 21.60
CA ASP A 754 21.08 -1.39 22.32
C ASP A 754 21.72 -0.11 21.74
N ARG A 755 21.68 0.02 20.41
CA ARG A 755 22.22 1.22 19.75
C ARG A 755 21.31 2.41 19.98
N ASP A 756 21.87 3.53 20.38
CA ASP A 756 21.23 4.84 20.40
C ASP A 756 21.02 5.38 18.98
N ASN A 757 19.93 4.95 18.36
CA ASN A 757 19.53 5.45 17.05
C ASN A 757 18.83 6.79 17.19
N LEU A 758 19.51 7.87 16.79
CA LEU A 758 18.92 9.21 16.85
C LEU A 758 17.70 9.30 15.94
N PHE A 759 16.57 9.76 16.50
CA PHE A 759 15.33 9.95 15.77
C PHE A 759 15.20 11.41 15.31
N TYR A 760 15.32 12.36 16.24
CA TYR A 760 15.36 13.79 15.96
C TYR A 760 15.98 14.57 17.14
N PHE A 761 16.22 15.86 16.92
CA PHE A 761 16.64 16.79 17.96
C PHE A 761 15.45 17.62 18.42
N ASN A 762 15.13 17.57 19.71
CA ASN A 762 14.24 18.54 20.32
C ASN A 762 15.01 19.86 20.48
N THR A 763 14.81 20.80 19.56
CA THR A 763 15.57 22.04 19.49
C THR A 763 15.28 23.00 20.64
N LEU A 764 14.07 22.95 21.22
CA LEU A 764 13.67 23.77 22.36
C LEU A 764 14.34 23.28 23.65
N ARG A 765 14.36 21.97 23.87
CA ARG A 765 14.98 21.37 25.06
C ARG A 765 16.47 21.08 24.87
N LYS A 766 16.99 21.21 23.66
CA LYS A 766 18.38 20.82 23.28
C LYS A 766 18.69 19.35 23.60
N GLU A 767 17.69 18.48 23.45
CA GLU A 767 17.80 17.08 23.80
C GLU A 767 17.79 16.19 22.53
N ARG A 768 18.51 15.08 22.59
CA ARG A 768 18.44 14.00 21.61
C ARG A 768 17.24 13.13 21.95
N VAL A 769 16.39 12.86 20.97
CA VAL A 769 15.32 11.87 21.08
C VAL A 769 15.72 10.66 20.24
N ASN A 770 15.91 9.52 20.91
CA ASN A 770 16.29 8.27 20.25
C ASN A 770 15.06 7.45 19.90
N GLN A 771 15.20 6.56 18.93
CA GLN A 771 14.25 5.49 18.63
C GLN A 771 14.30 4.42 19.74
N LEU A 772 13.47 3.37 19.61
CA LEU A 772 13.37 2.33 20.64
C LEU A 772 14.75 1.74 20.98
N PRO A 773 15.10 1.66 22.27
CA PRO A 773 16.32 1.01 22.76
C PRO A 773 16.19 -0.51 22.72
N PHE A 774 17.07 -1.23 23.39
CA PHE A 774 16.91 -2.66 23.65
C PHE A 774 15.54 -2.95 24.27
N MET A 775 14.72 -3.77 23.62
CA MET A 775 13.35 -4.01 24.05
C MET A 775 12.95 -5.49 23.86
N PRO A 776 13.04 -6.30 24.93
CA PRO A 776 12.59 -7.68 24.90
C PRO A 776 11.05 -7.72 24.95
N SER A 777 10.45 -8.69 24.27
CA SER A 777 9.02 -8.93 24.31
C SER A 777 8.70 -10.42 24.32
N PHE A 778 7.57 -10.77 24.93
CA PHE A 778 7.06 -12.12 25.02
C PHE A 778 5.67 -12.16 24.40
N GLY A 779 5.36 -13.26 23.73
CA GLY A 779 4.06 -13.47 23.13
C GLY A 779 3.60 -14.91 23.23
N LEU A 780 2.31 -15.09 23.31
CA LEU A 780 1.60 -16.36 23.34
C LEU A 780 0.50 -16.34 22.30
N ASN A 781 0.43 -17.37 21.46
CA ASN A 781 -0.60 -17.55 20.45
C ASN A 781 -1.27 -18.91 20.63
N LEU A 782 -2.56 -18.92 20.91
CA LEU A 782 -3.37 -20.14 21.01
C LEU A 782 -4.32 -20.21 19.81
N THR A 783 -4.15 -21.21 18.97
CA THR A 783 -5.06 -21.50 17.83
C THR A 783 -5.87 -22.76 18.14
N PHE A 784 -7.20 -22.74 17.84
CA PHE A 784 -8.11 -23.85 18.13
C PHE A 784 -9.17 -24.07 17.05
#